data_40d0069616acc7085abfa10cd68952d5
#
_entry.id   40d0069616acc7085abfa10cd68952d5
#
_cell.length_a   1.000
_cell.length_b   1.000
_cell.length_c   1.000
_cell.angle_alpha   90.00
_cell.angle_beta   90.00
_cell.angle_gamma   90.00
#
_symmetry.space_group_name_H-M   'P 1'
#
loop_
_entity.id
_entity.type
_entity.pdbx_description
1 polymer ?
#
loop_
_entity_poly.entity_id
_entity_poly.type
_entity_poly.pdbx_seq_one_letter_code
_entity_poly.pdbx_strand_id
1 'polypeptide(L)'
;MEGLLGLLALVVLAVPVLLVVALVSINGLKRRVGELEVEIDTLKSAAAKDVLAPRVARAQAPVGPQVESPQVGPAPSAHARPAVDGQVRDDLAEDTAAAAHDPGVARGTHDADLSRDPAQAGPASDPPASAGTAADLSGTGSAPIPPPLPGRPQQGPASPSRPGPPRPPAHPGFAEVALRAVKRWFTVGNVPVKVGMLVLLAGVAALLRYASEQGWLQLPIELRLAGVAAAAVAGLVFGWRQRMGKPAFALALQGGAIGVLLLVVFAAFKLYGLIPAGAAFGLSVVLVAGLGVLAVLQDSRTLAVLGILAGFLAPIWLSTVGGSHVALFSYYAVLNAAIFAIAWARSWRVLNLLGFVFTWGIGIVWGVLAYSPAHQASTQPFLVLFFGFYLLLPILYARRRPPQRRDLIDGCLLFGTPLIAFSLQAALLDGARLPLAFCALGLAVVYAALAWALRRREGYAVLAQAHALLAIGFATLSVPLALSARATACVFALEGAALAWLGLKQQRLLPQLAGVGLQLAAALAYALGMSTLASSDAQALANPAFMGALLTALAGFASAWAYRDHGQSRVALAYYAWGLVWWAGNLFHEIEAFVDPDARIAAMLGASALTGWLAAEVQRLRPARALSATTLLALASAIPFALLLNFAHGHPFDDHGAWAWLLFALLGLRSLQCLRVDDGTGDWAQFAWWLVWPTVLALCLASSADKRELSQGWPLAALALPWLALLALSMGRWPWLRWPRGERFDALREPLQLVVFALLAAWWWSTQLAAGAASPLPWIPLLNPLELVQLATLLVIARWLWSDAAPRALVLPRVTLLSVAGFSLVTAVTLRAVHHWGGIGWNAGLVESSLGQTSLTMVWSLLGVVGWVAGSRRGQRMLWLAGAVLMGVVLAKLVLVDRQHLGDLLGIGSFIAYGLLCTLVGYFAPAPPRDGAATQEQAA
;
A
#
# COMPACT_ATOMS: atom_id res chain seq x y z
N MET A 1 12.43 5.69 34.77
CA MET A 1 13.23 6.68 33.99
C MET A 1 13.45 6.23 32.53
N GLU A 2 13.67 4.95 32.29
CA GLU A 2 13.88 4.42 30.93
C GLU A 2 12.66 4.57 30.00
N GLY A 3 11.43 4.41 30.50
CA GLY A 3 10.23 4.61 29.71
C GLY A 3 9.99 6.07 29.28
N LEU A 4 10.43 7.04 30.08
CA LEU A 4 10.32 8.47 29.76
C LEU A 4 11.38 8.88 28.72
N LEU A 5 12.58 8.31 28.82
CA LEU A 5 13.64 8.45 27.82
C LEU A 5 13.26 7.80 26.49
N GLY A 6 12.58 6.64 26.52
CA GLY A 6 12.03 5.99 25.35
C GLY A 6 10.93 6.81 24.67
N LEU A 7 10.03 7.41 25.46
CA LEU A 7 8.95 8.26 24.96
C LEU A 7 9.49 9.59 24.42
N LEU A 8 10.48 10.18 25.09
CA LEU A 8 11.17 11.38 24.63
C LEU A 8 11.97 11.11 23.36
N ALA A 9 12.67 9.97 23.27
CA ALA A 9 13.35 9.53 22.07
C ALA A 9 12.38 9.26 20.93
N LEU A 10 11.20 8.67 21.22
CA LEU A 10 10.16 8.42 20.23
C LEU A 10 9.53 9.73 19.73
N VAL A 11 9.28 10.70 20.61
CA VAL A 11 8.76 12.03 20.24
C VAL A 11 9.83 12.84 19.49
N VAL A 12 11.07 12.79 19.92
CA VAL A 12 12.21 13.46 19.24
C VAL A 12 12.51 12.83 17.89
N LEU A 13 12.29 11.51 17.72
CA LEU A 13 12.41 10.82 16.43
C LEU A 13 11.15 10.93 15.57
N ALA A 14 9.97 10.93 16.19
CA ALA A 14 8.70 11.01 15.45
C ALA A 14 8.46 12.41 14.86
N VAL A 15 8.85 13.48 15.56
CA VAL A 15 8.70 14.85 15.04
C VAL A 15 9.55 15.10 13.78
N PRO A 16 10.85 14.76 13.70
CA PRO A 16 11.61 14.88 12.45
C PRO A 16 11.13 13.90 11.37
N VAL A 17 10.72 12.69 11.72
CA VAL A 17 10.18 11.72 10.75
C VAL A 17 8.84 12.21 10.18
N LEU A 18 7.93 12.70 11.00
CA LEU A 18 6.68 13.32 10.55
C LEU A 18 6.92 14.60 9.75
N LEU A 19 7.93 15.38 10.12
CA LEU A 19 8.34 16.58 9.39
C LEU A 19 8.94 16.22 8.02
N VAL A 20 9.75 15.16 7.95
CA VAL A 20 10.31 14.63 6.70
C VAL A 20 9.20 14.04 5.83
N VAL A 21 8.26 13.26 6.39
CA VAL A 21 7.11 12.71 5.67
C VAL A 21 6.19 13.84 5.17
N ALA A 22 5.94 14.86 5.99
CA ALA A 22 5.19 16.05 5.59
C ALA A 22 5.91 16.84 4.49
N LEU A 23 7.22 17.02 4.58
CA LEU A 23 8.05 17.69 3.57
C LEU A 23 8.11 16.90 2.25
N VAL A 24 8.23 15.58 2.30
CA VAL A 24 8.20 14.71 1.12
C VAL A 24 6.80 14.74 0.48
N SER A 25 5.73 14.72 1.28
CA SER A 25 4.35 14.83 0.80
C SER A 25 4.07 16.21 0.18
N ILE A 26 4.57 17.29 0.79
CA ILE A 26 4.48 18.66 0.25
C ILE A 26 5.29 18.82 -1.04
N ASN A 27 6.46 18.20 -1.14
CA ASN A 27 7.24 18.19 -2.38
C ASN A 27 6.55 17.37 -3.49
N GLY A 28 5.91 16.26 -3.15
CA GLY A 28 5.07 15.49 -4.08
C GLY A 28 3.87 16.30 -4.60
N LEU A 29 3.21 17.05 -3.70
CA LEU A 29 2.10 17.94 -4.08
C LEU A 29 2.58 19.13 -4.95
N LYS A 30 3.72 19.73 -4.61
CA LYS A 30 4.31 20.83 -5.41
C LYS A 30 4.71 20.37 -6.81
N ARG A 31 5.21 19.14 -6.94
CA ARG A 31 5.53 18.56 -8.24
C ARG A 31 4.28 18.34 -9.10
N ARG A 32 3.20 17.82 -8.52
CA ARG A 32 1.91 17.66 -9.22
C ARG A 32 1.27 19.00 -9.61
N VAL A 33 1.36 20.03 -8.75
CA VAL A 33 0.88 21.38 -9.09
C VAL A 33 1.71 21.97 -10.23
N GLY A 34 3.04 21.80 -10.25
CA GLY A 34 3.87 22.24 -11.36
C GLY A 34 3.59 21.48 -12.67
N GLU A 35 3.30 20.18 -12.59
CA GLU A 35 2.90 19.38 -13.75
C GLU A 35 1.55 19.87 -14.32
N LEU A 36 0.58 20.20 -13.46
CA LEU A 36 -0.73 20.77 -13.85
C LEU A 36 -0.62 22.21 -14.38
N GLU A 37 0.28 23.04 -13.85
CA GLU A 37 0.53 24.39 -14.38
C GLU A 37 1.12 24.32 -15.80
N VAL A 38 2.04 23.41 -16.07
CA VAL A 38 2.59 23.17 -17.41
C VAL A 38 1.51 22.66 -18.36
N GLU A 39 0.63 21.77 -17.90
CA GLU A 39 -0.48 21.23 -18.69
C GLU A 39 -1.52 22.32 -19.03
N ILE A 40 -1.82 23.20 -18.09
CA ILE A 40 -2.69 24.37 -18.32
C ILE A 40 -2.04 25.36 -19.31
N ASP A 41 -0.74 25.58 -19.23
CA ASP A 41 -0.05 26.50 -20.16
C ASP A 41 0.09 25.88 -21.57
N THR A 42 0.23 24.55 -21.67
CA THR A 42 0.16 23.88 -22.96
C THR A 42 -1.24 23.94 -23.59
N LEU A 43 -2.30 23.76 -22.79
CA LEU A 43 -3.68 23.90 -23.25
C LEU A 43 -4.01 25.34 -23.64
N LYS A 44 -3.52 26.34 -22.90
CA LYS A 44 -3.68 27.78 -23.28
C LYS A 44 -2.94 28.10 -24.57
N SER A 45 -1.75 27.56 -24.79
CA SER A 45 -0.98 27.77 -26.01
C SER A 45 -1.59 27.05 -27.22
N ALA A 46 -2.21 25.87 -26.99
CA ALA A 46 -2.98 25.18 -28.03
C ALA A 46 -4.26 25.95 -28.40
N ALA A 47 -5.01 26.43 -27.40
CA ALA A 47 -6.20 27.22 -27.64
C ALA A 47 -5.86 28.60 -28.32
N ALA A 48 -4.72 29.22 -27.99
CA ALA A 48 -4.26 30.42 -28.66
C ALA A 48 -3.85 30.15 -30.13
N LYS A 49 -3.31 28.97 -30.44
CA LYS A 49 -3.02 28.55 -31.82
C LYS A 49 -4.29 28.27 -32.63
N ASP A 50 -5.32 27.70 -32.03
CA ASP A 50 -6.61 27.47 -32.70
C ASP A 50 -7.38 28.77 -32.95
N VAL A 51 -7.21 29.78 -32.10
CA VAL A 51 -7.80 31.11 -32.31
C VAL A 51 -7.03 31.89 -33.39
N LEU A 52 -5.75 31.65 -33.62
CA LEU A 52 -4.95 32.28 -34.66
C LEU A 52 -5.03 31.58 -36.03
N ALA A 53 -5.34 30.28 -36.06
CA ALA A 53 -5.42 29.52 -37.30
C ALA A 53 -6.42 30.07 -38.34
N PRO A 54 -7.63 30.57 -37.96
CA PRO A 54 -8.56 31.15 -38.94
C PRO A 54 -8.13 32.51 -39.48
N ARG A 55 -7.27 33.26 -38.77
CA ARG A 55 -6.83 34.58 -39.21
C ARG A 55 -5.66 34.57 -40.20
N VAL A 56 -4.78 33.58 -40.14
CA VAL A 56 -3.64 33.41 -41.05
C VAL A 56 -4.09 32.79 -42.36
N ALA A 57 -5.09 31.89 -42.35
CA ALA A 57 -5.68 31.33 -43.57
C ALA A 57 -6.46 32.32 -44.43
N ARG A 58 -6.85 33.49 -43.86
CA ARG A 58 -7.53 34.56 -44.58
C ARG A 58 -6.57 35.61 -45.17
N ALA A 59 -5.28 35.54 -44.85
CA ALA A 59 -4.25 36.48 -45.31
C ALA A 59 -3.39 35.98 -46.49
N GLN A 60 -3.62 34.73 -46.98
CA GLN A 60 -2.83 34.11 -48.04
C GLN A 60 -3.69 33.44 -49.12
N ALA A 61 -4.68 34.14 -49.64
CA ALA A 61 -5.33 33.73 -50.87
C ALA A 61 -4.78 34.60 -52.05
N PRO A 62 -4.31 33.98 -53.11
CA PRO A 62 -3.69 34.73 -54.23
C PRO A 62 -4.74 35.47 -55.07
N VAL A 63 -4.38 36.69 -55.46
CA VAL A 63 -5.09 37.54 -56.41
C VAL A 63 -4.96 36.94 -57.82
N GLY A 64 -6.04 36.65 -58.49
CA GLY A 64 -6.15 36.33 -59.91
C GLY A 64 -7.23 37.18 -60.59
N PRO A 65 -7.25 37.39 -61.88
CA PRO A 65 -7.37 38.72 -62.51
C PRO A 65 -8.78 39.20 -62.77
N GLN A 66 -8.84 40.56 -62.97
CA GLN A 66 -9.99 41.38 -63.24
C GLN A 66 -10.72 40.98 -64.52
N VAL A 67 -12.05 41.12 -64.56
CA VAL A 67 -12.87 41.47 -65.73
C VAL A 67 -13.91 42.50 -65.34
N GLU A 68 -14.02 43.50 -66.18
CA GLU A 68 -14.72 44.80 -66.16
C GLU A 68 -16.21 44.79 -65.87
N SER A 69 -16.60 45.93 -65.40
CA SER A 69 -17.85 46.61 -65.13
C SER A 69 -19.02 46.45 -66.09
N PRO A 70 -20.31 46.92 -65.87
CA PRO A 70 -20.54 48.34 -65.71
C PRO A 70 -21.68 48.82 -64.73
N GLN A 71 -21.43 49.97 -64.18
CA GLN A 71 -22.28 51.09 -63.72
C GLN A 71 -23.82 50.95 -63.66
N VAL A 72 -24.40 51.43 -62.53
CA VAL A 72 -25.38 52.56 -62.47
C VAL A 72 -25.65 52.86 -60.99
N GLY A 73 -25.44 54.23 -60.61
CA GLY A 73 -25.77 54.74 -59.29
C GLY A 73 -27.18 55.37 -59.32
N PRO A 74 -27.55 56.36 -58.45
CA PRO A 74 -26.95 56.83 -57.22
C PRO A 74 -27.94 56.98 -56.03
N ALA A 75 -27.42 57.34 -54.90
CA ALA A 75 -27.88 57.83 -53.55
C ALA A 75 -29.28 58.57 -53.48
N PRO A 76 -29.81 59.00 -52.30
CA PRO A 76 -29.06 59.66 -51.21
C PRO A 76 -29.58 59.45 -49.74
N SER A 77 -28.69 59.71 -48.80
CA SER A 77 -28.75 60.51 -47.56
C SER A 77 -29.96 60.38 -46.58
N ALA A 78 -29.86 60.43 -45.30
CA ALA A 78 -29.13 61.38 -44.41
C ALA A 78 -29.40 61.07 -42.93
N HIS A 79 -28.45 61.52 -42.11
CA HIS A 79 -28.57 62.13 -40.80
C HIS A 79 -28.93 61.16 -39.59
N ALA A 80 -28.31 61.15 -38.47
CA ALA A 80 -27.51 62.07 -37.68
C ALA A 80 -27.58 61.49 -36.22
N ARG A 81 -26.50 61.59 -35.53
CA ARG A 81 -26.36 61.51 -34.07
C ARG A 81 -27.16 62.62 -33.38
N PRO A 82 -27.37 62.76 -32.04
CA PRO A 82 -26.37 62.42 -30.99
C PRO A 82 -26.93 61.91 -29.66
N ALA A 83 -25.96 61.71 -28.75
CA ALA A 83 -25.93 61.46 -27.34
C ALA A 83 -26.92 62.20 -26.45
N VAL A 84 -27.09 61.68 -25.19
CA VAL A 84 -26.90 62.41 -23.91
C VAL A 84 -27.64 61.68 -22.77
N ASP A 85 -26.84 61.29 -21.73
CA ASP A 85 -27.01 61.34 -20.28
C ASP A 85 -28.39 61.37 -19.62
N GLY A 86 -28.36 60.73 -18.43
CA GLY A 86 -29.19 61.11 -17.27
C GLY A 86 -29.81 60.00 -16.50
N GLN A 87 -29.11 59.51 -15.54
CA GLN A 87 -29.32 59.62 -14.09
C GLN A 87 -30.76 59.60 -13.55
N VAL A 88 -30.91 58.69 -12.56
CA VAL A 88 -31.42 58.98 -11.21
C VAL A 88 -32.86 58.53 -10.83
N ARG A 89 -32.93 57.80 -9.76
CA ARG A 89 -33.88 57.71 -8.64
C ARG A 89 -35.20 56.97 -8.79
N ASP A 90 -35.25 56.06 -7.93
CA ASP A 90 -35.88 55.93 -6.57
C ASP A 90 -37.38 55.65 -6.56
N ASP A 91 -37.64 54.82 -5.71
CA ASP A 91 -38.66 54.74 -4.64
C ASP A 91 -39.83 53.79 -4.75
N LEU A 92 -39.76 52.95 -3.74
CA LEU A 92 -40.80 52.63 -2.74
C LEU A 92 -42.03 51.79 -3.11
N ALA A 93 -42.10 50.80 -2.44
CA ALA A 93 -42.97 50.42 -1.29
C ALA A 93 -44.13 49.47 -1.60
N GLU A 94 -44.16 48.46 -0.73
CA GLU A 94 -45.33 48.04 0.09
C GLU A 94 -46.55 47.53 -0.68
N ASP A 95 -47.23 46.48 -0.31
CA ASP A 95 -47.53 45.91 0.99
C ASP A 95 -48.42 44.66 0.82
N THR A 96 -48.37 43.84 1.86
CA THR A 96 -49.43 43.00 2.47
C THR A 96 -50.04 41.84 1.68
N ALA A 97 -49.88 40.70 2.21
CA ALA A 97 -50.48 39.99 3.33
C ALA A 97 -51.53 38.96 2.95
N ALA A 98 -51.29 37.80 3.54
CA ALA A 98 -52.18 37.01 4.35
C ALA A 98 -53.04 35.87 3.77
N ALA A 99 -52.80 34.79 4.40
CA ALA A 99 -53.73 33.84 5.00
C ALA A 99 -54.30 32.68 4.16
N ALA A 100 -53.75 31.51 4.44
CA ALA A 100 -54.38 30.48 5.25
C ALA A 100 -55.64 29.79 4.72
N HIS A 101 -55.55 28.48 4.49
CA HIS A 101 -56.27 27.45 5.26
C HIS A 101 -56.20 26.12 4.55
N ASP A 102 -55.69 25.14 5.27
CA ASP A 102 -56.02 23.70 5.22
C ASP A 102 -57.46 23.53 5.78
N PRO A 103 -58.24 22.43 5.68
CA PRO A 103 -57.88 21.04 5.63
C PRO A 103 -58.87 20.10 4.87
N GLY A 104 -58.50 18.81 4.81
CA GLY A 104 -59.56 17.78 5.09
C GLY A 104 -59.76 16.71 4.01
N VAL A 105 -59.20 15.56 4.25
CA VAL A 105 -59.85 14.28 4.62
C VAL A 105 -60.76 13.55 3.59
N ALA A 106 -60.35 12.30 3.37
CA ALA A 106 -61.19 11.07 3.29
C ALA A 106 -61.49 10.44 1.92
N ARG A 107 -60.93 9.19 1.82
CA ARG A 107 -61.61 7.88 1.59
C ARG A 107 -62.46 7.68 0.35
N GLY A 108 -62.14 6.51 -0.23
CA GLY A 108 -63.15 5.63 -0.93
C GLY A 108 -62.53 4.94 -2.16
N THR A 109 -61.99 3.76 -1.98
CA THR A 109 -62.51 2.42 -2.29
C THR A 109 -63.40 2.27 -3.54
N HIS A 110 -63.01 1.28 -4.29
CA HIS A 110 -63.73 0.23 -5.07
C HIS A 110 -63.22 0.17 -6.51
N ASP A 111 -62.55 -0.92 -6.85
CA ASP A 111 -63.00 -2.23 -7.37
C ASP A 111 -63.45 -2.23 -8.84
N ALA A 112 -62.98 -3.31 -9.43
CA ALA A 112 -63.49 -4.14 -10.50
C ALA A 112 -63.17 -3.66 -11.92
N ASP A 113 -62.31 -4.37 -12.60
CA ASP A 113 -62.47 -5.68 -13.24
C ASP A 113 -62.82 -5.59 -14.77
N LEU A 114 -62.25 -6.53 -15.49
CA LEU A 114 -62.62 -7.09 -16.78
C LEU A 114 -61.90 -6.59 -18.05
N SER A 115 -60.90 -7.41 -18.39
CA SER A 115 -60.89 -8.26 -19.60
C SER A 115 -61.04 -7.60 -20.95
N ARG A 116 -60.05 -7.77 -21.78
CA ARG A 116 -60.08 -8.59 -23.01
C ARG A 116 -58.97 -8.24 -23.97
N ASP A 117 -58.12 -9.18 -24.17
CA ASP A 117 -57.53 -9.47 -25.49
C ASP A 117 -58.65 -9.89 -26.45
N PRO A 118 -58.49 -9.91 -27.75
CA PRO A 118 -57.38 -10.48 -28.51
C PRO A 118 -57.09 -9.95 -29.96
N ALA A 119 -55.94 -10.41 -30.44
CA ALA A 119 -55.73 -11.03 -31.76
C ALA A 119 -55.44 -10.24 -33.03
N GLN A 120 -54.35 -10.68 -33.64
CA GLN A 120 -54.13 -10.97 -35.08
C GLN A 120 -53.90 -9.75 -36.01
N ALA A 121 -52.98 -9.70 -36.91
CA ALA A 121 -52.38 -10.70 -37.78
C ALA A 121 -51.11 -10.15 -38.40
N GLY A 122 -50.13 -11.00 -38.68
CA GLY A 122 -49.19 -10.81 -39.78
C GLY A 122 -49.82 -11.00 -41.17
N PRO A 123 -49.14 -11.22 -42.28
CA PRO A 123 -47.80 -11.78 -42.45
C PRO A 123 -46.96 -11.22 -43.64
N ALA A 124 -45.71 -11.67 -43.70
CA ALA A 124 -44.95 -12.16 -44.88
C ALA A 124 -44.75 -11.28 -46.11
N SER A 125 -43.50 -11.20 -46.60
CA SER A 125 -43.10 -11.90 -47.81
C SER A 125 -41.64 -11.65 -48.15
N ASP A 126 -40.85 -12.71 -48.17
CA ASP A 126 -39.74 -13.00 -49.09
C ASP A 126 -40.32 -13.46 -50.46
N PRO A 127 -39.50 -13.80 -51.45
CA PRO A 127 -38.20 -13.53 -52.02
C PRO A 127 -38.27 -13.10 -53.51
N PRO A 128 -37.40 -13.32 -54.49
CA PRO A 128 -36.49 -14.44 -54.69
C PRO A 128 -35.12 -14.13 -55.36
N ALA A 129 -34.33 -15.16 -55.34
CA ALA A 129 -33.10 -15.37 -56.10
C ALA A 129 -33.34 -15.54 -57.61
N SER A 130 -32.35 -15.19 -58.42
CA SER A 130 -32.10 -15.92 -59.67
C SER A 130 -30.63 -15.86 -60.10
N ALA A 131 -30.20 -16.99 -60.51
CA ALA A 131 -28.91 -17.41 -61.06
C ALA A 131 -28.63 -16.84 -62.45
N GLY A 132 -27.34 -16.83 -62.80
CA GLY A 132 -26.94 -16.67 -64.18
C GLY A 132 -25.44 -16.51 -64.38
N THR A 133 -24.77 -17.66 -64.53
CA THR A 133 -23.73 -18.08 -65.52
C THR A 133 -22.52 -17.16 -65.83
N ALA A 134 -21.42 -17.71 -65.52
CA ALA A 134 -20.13 -17.87 -66.24
C ALA A 134 -19.76 -17.00 -67.48
N ALA A 135 -18.56 -16.44 -67.43
CA ALA A 135 -17.47 -16.65 -68.41
C ALA A 135 -16.19 -15.90 -68.01
N ASP A 136 -15.16 -16.69 -67.97
CA ASP A 136 -13.74 -16.45 -68.26
C ASP A 136 -13.23 -15.01 -68.54
N LEU A 137 -12.13 -14.66 -67.91
CA LEU A 137 -10.79 -14.48 -68.53
C LEU A 137 -9.78 -13.88 -67.54
N SER A 138 -8.75 -14.63 -67.36
CA SER A 138 -7.34 -14.27 -67.05
C SER A 138 -7.00 -12.81 -66.70
N GLY A 139 -6.41 -12.62 -65.51
CA GLY A 139 -5.70 -11.41 -65.14
C GLY A 139 -4.90 -11.61 -63.85
N THR A 140 -3.61 -11.91 -64.00
CA THR A 140 -2.61 -11.88 -62.95
C THR A 140 -2.68 -10.61 -62.13
N GLY A 141 -2.91 -10.72 -60.79
CA GLY A 141 -2.86 -9.61 -59.89
C GLY A 141 -2.57 -10.08 -58.46
N SER A 142 -1.34 -9.83 -58.05
CA SER A 142 -0.75 -10.16 -56.77
C SER A 142 -1.57 -9.72 -55.60
N ALA A 143 -1.71 -10.60 -54.62
CA ALA A 143 -2.32 -10.33 -53.29
C ALA A 143 -1.47 -9.32 -52.49
N PRO A 144 -2.07 -8.42 -51.72
CA PRO A 144 -1.33 -7.49 -50.85
C PRO A 144 -0.83 -8.20 -49.60
N ILE A 145 0.49 -8.04 -49.40
CA ILE A 145 1.25 -8.47 -48.20
C ILE A 145 0.82 -7.61 -47.00
N PRO A 146 0.58 -8.19 -45.80
CA PRO A 146 0.33 -7.42 -44.58
C PRO A 146 1.62 -6.69 -44.13
N PRO A 147 1.50 -5.50 -43.51
CA PRO A 147 2.65 -4.69 -43.13
C PRO A 147 3.50 -5.34 -42.01
N PRO A 148 4.83 -5.19 -42.05
CA PRO A 148 5.72 -5.77 -41.05
C PRO A 148 5.70 -5.00 -39.75
N LEU A 149 5.84 -5.74 -38.62
CA LEU A 149 6.08 -5.24 -37.27
C LEU A 149 7.37 -4.37 -37.21
N PRO A 150 7.41 -3.31 -36.41
CA PRO A 150 8.60 -2.44 -36.34
C PRO A 150 9.77 -3.15 -35.67
N GLY A 151 10.84 -3.32 -36.45
CA GLY A 151 12.12 -3.80 -35.97
C GLY A 151 12.88 -2.76 -35.14
N ARG A 152 13.67 -3.26 -34.19
CA ARG A 152 14.64 -2.48 -33.39
C ARG A 152 15.49 -1.55 -34.28
N PRO A 153 15.74 -0.30 -33.86
CA PRO A 153 16.62 0.60 -34.58
C PRO A 153 18.07 0.17 -34.41
N GLN A 154 18.75 -0.07 -35.54
CA GLN A 154 20.20 -0.08 -35.64
C GLN A 154 20.75 1.34 -35.46
N GLN A 155 21.79 1.45 -34.66
CA GLN A 155 22.52 2.69 -34.42
C GLN A 155 23.29 3.08 -35.70
N GLY A 156 22.88 4.18 -36.32
CA GLY A 156 23.64 4.90 -37.31
C GLY A 156 24.35 6.10 -36.69
N PRO A 157 25.37 6.70 -37.33
CA PRO A 157 26.29 7.63 -36.69
C PRO A 157 25.65 8.96 -36.28
N ALA A 158 26.10 9.45 -35.13
CA ALA A 158 25.59 10.61 -34.41
C ALA A 158 25.62 11.89 -35.25
N SER A 159 24.45 12.50 -35.45
CA SER A 159 24.32 13.90 -35.86
C SER A 159 24.29 14.80 -34.60
N PRO A 160 24.82 16.04 -34.67
CA PRO A 160 24.95 16.87 -33.48
C PRO A 160 23.59 17.27 -32.91
N SER A 161 23.42 16.96 -31.63
CA SER A 161 22.23 17.24 -30.83
C SER A 161 22.00 18.76 -30.71
N ARG A 162 20.81 19.22 -31.13
CA ARG A 162 20.31 20.54 -30.79
C ARG A 162 20.21 20.68 -29.26
N PRO A 163 20.56 21.85 -28.70
CA PRO A 163 20.42 22.09 -27.26
C PRO A 163 18.95 21.96 -26.86
N GLY A 164 18.65 21.05 -25.93
CA GLY A 164 17.35 20.94 -25.32
C GLY A 164 17.02 22.19 -24.47
N PRO A 165 15.74 22.49 -24.22
CA PRO A 165 15.35 23.64 -23.42
C PRO A 165 16.01 23.58 -22.03
N PRO A 166 16.43 24.72 -21.47
CA PRO A 166 17.14 24.78 -20.19
C PRO A 166 16.27 24.16 -19.09
N ARG A 167 16.87 23.20 -18.35
CA ARG A 167 16.26 22.61 -17.17
C ARG A 167 15.89 23.73 -16.19
N PRO A 168 14.67 23.75 -15.61
CA PRO A 168 14.34 24.70 -14.56
C PRO A 168 15.34 24.56 -13.41
N PRO A 169 15.79 25.68 -12.81
CA PRO A 169 16.79 25.66 -11.76
C PRO A 169 16.31 24.85 -10.57
N ALA A 170 17.17 23.95 -10.08
CA ALA A 170 16.92 23.16 -8.88
C ALA A 170 16.58 24.08 -7.70
N HIS A 171 15.49 23.79 -6.98
CA HIS A 171 15.10 24.58 -5.81
C HIS A 171 16.24 24.56 -4.76
N PRO A 172 16.64 25.74 -4.24
CA PRO A 172 17.72 25.84 -3.29
C PRO A 172 17.40 25.07 -2.00
N GLY A 173 18.34 24.25 -1.54
CA GLY A 173 18.26 23.52 -0.27
C GLY A 173 18.11 24.47 0.93
N PHE A 174 17.59 23.97 2.08
CA PHE A 174 17.38 24.75 3.30
C PHE A 174 18.65 25.52 3.73
N ALA A 175 19.84 24.92 3.62
CA ALA A 175 21.13 25.56 3.89
C ALA A 175 21.39 26.77 2.95
N GLU A 176 21.00 26.64 1.69
CA GLU A 176 21.16 27.69 0.68
C GLU A 176 20.16 28.85 0.87
N VAL A 177 18.95 28.55 1.37
CA VAL A 177 17.95 29.54 1.75
C VAL A 177 18.39 30.29 3.00
N ALA A 178 18.93 29.58 3.99
CA ALA A 178 19.50 30.17 5.20
C ALA A 178 20.75 31.02 4.88
N LEU A 179 21.65 30.51 4.05
CA LEU A 179 22.84 31.26 3.61
C LEU A 179 22.46 32.48 2.77
N ARG A 180 21.44 32.40 1.91
CA ARG A 180 20.89 33.55 1.17
C ARG A 180 20.19 34.56 2.08
N ALA A 181 19.49 34.09 3.12
CA ALA A 181 18.89 34.97 4.11
C ALA A 181 19.94 35.72 4.92
N VAL A 182 21.02 35.04 5.37
CA VAL A 182 22.17 35.65 6.03
C VAL A 182 22.90 36.59 5.10
N LYS A 183 23.16 36.16 3.84
CA LYS A 183 23.81 37.01 2.84
C LYS A 183 22.96 38.26 2.52
N ARG A 184 21.61 38.12 2.42
CA ARG A 184 20.68 39.20 2.19
C ARG A 184 20.60 40.18 3.38
N TRP A 185 20.74 39.64 4.64
CA TRP A 185 20.82 40.46 5.84
C TRP A 185 22.09 41.33 5.85
N PHE A 186 23.24 40.78 5.37
CA PHE A 186 24.50 41.54 5.25
C PHE A 186 24.54 42.47 4.01
N THR A 187 23.80 42.22 2.95
CA THR A 187 23.94 42.95 1.67
C THR A 187 22.78 43.93 1.38
N VAL A 188 21.62 43.87 2.06
CA VAL A 188 20.48 44.75 1.81
C VAL A 188 20.28 45.74 2.97
N GLY A 189 20.26 47.00 2.66
CA GLY A 189 20.17 48.11 3.63
C GLY A 189 21.50 48.81 3.84
N ASN A 190 21.58 49.82 4.73
CA ASN A 190 22.82 50.55 5.07
C ASN A 190 23.85 49.60 5.76
N VAL A 191 24.46 48.71 4.96
CA VAL A 191 25.48 47.76 5.40
C VAL A 191 26.65 48.51 6.08
N PRO A 192 27.14 49.66 5.59
CA PRO A 192 28.20 50.41 6.27
C PRO A 192 27.84 50.80 7.70
N VAL A 193 26.56 51.12 7.98
CA VAL A 193 26.10 51.51 9.33
C VAL A 193 26.10 50.29 10.27
N LYS A 194 25.67 49.11 9.77
CA LYS A 194 25.63 47.86 10.56
C LYS A 194 27.05 47.36 10.89
N VAL A 195 27.90 47.32 9.89
CA VAL A 195 29.31 46.93 10.03
C VAL A 195 30.08 47.96 10.89
N GLY A 196 29.85 49.25 10.62
CA GLY A 196 30.45 50.33 11.39
C GLY A 196 30.07 50.28 12.88
N MET A 197 28.85 49.93 13.22
CA MET A 197 28.38 49.75 14.59
C MET A 197 29.04 48.54 15.30
N LEU A 198 29.19 47.42 14.59
CA LEU A 198 29.88 46.23 15.10
C LEU A 198 31.39 46.49 15.29
N VAL A 199 32.03 47.17 14.34
CA VAL A 199 33.42 47.58 14.39
C VAL A 199 33.64 48.63 15.48
N LEU A 200 32.73 49.57 15.65
CA LEU A 200 32.78 50.56 16.74
C LEU A 200 32.67 49.87 18.10
N LEU A 201 31.72 48.92 18.28
CA LEU A 201 31.59 48.17 19.51
C LEU A 201 32.86 47.35 19.83
N ALA A 202 33.43 46.66 18.84
CA ALA A 202 34.68 45.96 18.97
C ALA A 202 35.87 46.89 19.25
N GLY A 203 35.91 48.02 18.58
CA GLY A 203 36.94 49.07 18.79
C GLY A 203 36.87 49.68 20.20
N VAL A 204 35.66 50.00 20.68
CA VAL A 204 35.45 50.51 22.05
C VAL A 204 35.85 49.42 23.10
N ALA A 205 35.51 48.17 22.89
CA ALA A 205 35.91 47.07 23.74
C ALA A 205 37.44 46.87 23.76
N ALA A 206 38.09 46.95 22.58
CA ALA A 206 39.53 46.83 22.46
C ALA A 206 40.25 48.06 23.06
N LEU A 207 39.74 49.29 22.89
CA LEU A 207 40.27 50.51 23.49
C LEU A 207 40.17 50.46 25.02
N LEU A 208 39.02 49.97 25.57
CA LEU A 208 38.86 49.83 27.04
C LEU A 208 39.80 48.80 27.60
N ARG A 209 40.06 47.70 26.88
CA ARG A 209 41.00 46.66 27.25
C ARG A 209 42.46 47.24 27.21
N TYR A 210 42.81 47.89 26.13
CA TYR A 210 44.14 48.52 25.96
C TYR A 210 44.40 49.63 27.01
N ALA A 211 43.46 50.52 27.27
CA ALA A 211 43.54 51.56 28.28
C ALA A 211 43.63 50.96 29.70
N SER A 212 43.03 49.84 29.96
CA SER A 212 43.11 49.05 31.20
C SER A 212 44.49 48.41 31.35
N GLU A 213 45.04 47.82 30.27
CA GLU A 213 46.36 47.15 30.27
C GLU A 213 47.49 48.14 30.35
N GLN A 214 47.37 49.38 29.84
CA GLN A 214 48.35 50.45 29.85
C GLN A 214 48.27 51.35 31.11
N GLY A 215 47.40 51.08 32.05
CA GLY A 215 47.30 51.84 33.30
C GLY A 215 46.83 53.29 33.17
N TRP A 216 46.31 53.73 31.99
CA TRP A 216 45.87 55.08 31.72
C TRP A 216 44.55 55.43 32.45
N LEU A 217 43.80 54.45 32.91
CA LEU A 217 42.54 54.61 33.64
C LEU A 217 42.71 54.00 35.06
N GLN A 218 43.22 54.74 35.98
CA GLN A 218 43.19 54.45 37.42
C GLN A 218 41.85 54.77 38.08
N LEU A 219 40.79 54.87 37.26
CA LEU A 219 39.42 55.05 37.76
C LEU A 219 38.91 53.76 38.36
N PRO A 220 38.20 53.80 39.50
CA PRO A 220 37.46 52.67 40.05
C PRO A 220 36.57 52.08 39.02
N ILE A 221 36.37 50.75 39.07
CA ILE A 221 35.62 49.97 38.06
C ILE A 221 34.16 50.45 37.95
N GLU A 222 33.61 50.98 39.07
CA GLU A 222 32.27 51.56 39.16
C GLU A 222 32.15 52.81 38.24
N LEU A 223 33.17 53.70 38.24
CA LEU A 223 33.14 54.89 37.38
C LEU A 223 33.35 54.55 35.91
N ARG A 224 34.11 53.52 35.59
CA ARG A 224 34.24 53.02 34.22
C ARG A 224 32.92 52.52 33.67
N LEU A 225 32.21 51.65 34.46
CA LEU A 225 30.89 51.15 34.08
C LEU A 225 29.83 52.27 34.01
N ALA A 226 29.89 53.23 34.96
CA ALA A 226 28.99 54.39 34.93
C ALA A 226 29.23 55.26 33.71
N GLY A 227 30.49 55.46 33.31
CA GLY A 227 30.85 56.19 32.08
C GLY A 227 30.32 55.53 30.80
N VAL A 228 30.43 54.22 30.68
CA VAL A 228 29.92 53.44 29.58
C VAL A 228 28.35 53.50 29.56
N ALA A 229 27.74 53.40 30.74
CA ALA A 229 26.29 53.58 30.87
C ALA A 229 25.84 54.97 30.47
N ALA A 230 26.55 56.06 30.91
CA ALA A 230 26.21 57.43 30.54
C ALA A 230 26.37 57.67 29.02
N ALA A 231 27.40 57.13 28.39
CA ALA A 231 27.58 57.19 26.94
C ALA A 231 26.46 56.46 26.18
N ALA A 232 26.03 55.30 26.68
CA ALA A 232 24.92 54.55 26.09
C ALA A 232 23.57 55.31 26.23
N VAL A 233 23.31 55.92 27.39
CA VAL A 233 22.14 56.79 27.60
C VAL A 233 22.19 58.03 26.67
N ALA A 234 23.35 58.67 26.52
CA ALA A 234 23.50 59.79 25.59
C ALA A 234 23.23 59.32 24.13
N GLY A 235 23.71 58.12 23.75
CA GLY A 235 23.39 57.50 22.46
C GLY A 235 21.89 57.23 22.24
N LEU A 236 21.21 56.80 23.33
CA LEU A 236 19.76 56.58 23.29
C LEU A 236 19.01 57.89 23.07
N VAL A 237 19.35 58.97 23.79
CA VAL A 237 18.75 60.30 23.66
C VAL A 237 19.01 60.90 22.28
N PHE A 238 20.25 60.76 21.78
CA PHE A 238 20.62 61.23 20.44
C PHE A 238 19.86 60.48 19.35
N GLY A 239 19.80 59.15 19.48
CA GLY A 239 18.96 58.33 18.57
C GLY A 239 17.51 58.71 18.57
N TRP A 240 16.92 59.04 19.74
CA TRP A 240 15.57 59.53 19.85
C TRP A 240 15.34 60.89 19.13
N ARG A 241 16.30 61.81 19.26
CA ARG A 241 16.25 63.10 18.55
C ARG A 241 16.31 62.95 17.02
N GLN A 242 17.10 61.98 16.55
CA GLN A 242 17.32 61.75 15.13
C GLN A 242 16.23 60.87 14.45
N ARG A 243 15.20 60.42 15.20
CA ARG A 243 14.20 59.44 14.72
C ARG A 243 13.42 59.88 13.48
N MET A 244 13.20 61.21 13.30
CA MET A 244 12.46 61.75 12.19
C MET A 244 13.35 61.99 10.96
N GLY A 245 14.62 62.37 11.17
CA GLY A 245 15.53 62.71 10.06
C GLY A 245 16.25 61.50 9.45
N LYS A 246 16.70 60.54 10.33
CA LYS A 246 17.45 59.35 9.90
C LYS A 246 16.94 58.11 10.63
N PRO A 247 15.73 57.58 10.28
CA PRO A 247 15.07 56.53 11.09
C PRO A 247 15.87 55.24 11.19
N ALA A 248 16.52 54.78 10.12
CA ALA A 248 17.32 53.55 10.17
C ALA A 248 18.56 53.67 11.09
N PHE A 249 19.24 54.81 11.10
CA PHE A 249 20.34 55.12 11.98
C PHE A 249 19.86 55.24 13.43
N ALA A 250 18.79 55.98 13.66
CA ALA A 250 18.20 56.14 15.00
C ALA A 250 17.82 54.82 15.65
N LEU A 251 17.19 53.91 14.90
CA LEU A 251 16.80 52.57 15.38
C LEU A 251 18.03 51.72 15.71
N ALA A 252 19.07 51.72 14.88
CA ALA A 252 20.29 50.99 15.11
C ALA A 252 21.03 51.48 16.36
N LEU A 253 21.12 52.84 16.51
CA LEU A 253 21.78 53.46 17.65
C LEU A 253 21.03 53.20 18.98
N GLN A 254 19.69 53.32 18.98
CA GLN A 254 18.89 53.01 20.16
C GLN A 254 18.98 51.56 20.57
N GLY A 255 18.87 50.60 19.63
CA GLY A 255 19.02 49.19 19.90
C GLY A 255 20.43 48.84 20.44
N GLY A 256 21.47 49.41 19.83
CA GLY A 256 22.83 49.25 20.27
C GLY A 256 23.09 49.85 21.68
N ALA A 257 22.56 51.05 21.94
CA ALA A 257 22.69 51.70 23.25
C ALA A 257 22.06 50.88 24.41
N ILE A 258 20.84 50.34 24.18
CA ILE A 258 20.19 49.47 25.17
C ILE A 258 20.96 48.14 25.29
N GLY A 259 21.50 47.60 24.21
CA GLY A 259 22.37 46.41 24.26
C GLY A 259 23.60 46.64 25.11
N VAL A 260 24.28 47.82 25.01
CA VAL A 260 25.39 48.23 25.85
C VAL A 260 24.96 48.35 27.31
N LEU A 261 23.80 48.95 27.60
CA LEU A 261 23.28 49.08 28.96
C LEU A 261 23.03 47.68 29.61
N LEU A 262 22.49 46.75 28.85
CA LEU A 262 22.28 45.35 29.30
C LEU A 262 23.62 44.66 29.61
N LEU A 263 24.67 44.89 28.77
CA LEU A 263 26.01 44.38 29.00
C LEU A 263 26.65 45.00 30.24
N VAL A 264 26.42 46.31 30.51
CA VAL A 264 26.89 46.98 31.74
C VAL A 264 26.23 46.40 32.96
N VAL A 265 24.92 46.17 32.93
CA VAL A 265 24.20 45.49 34.04
C VAL A 265 24.74 44.08 34.28
N PHE A 266 24.98 43.32 33.19
CA PHE A 266 25.56 41.99 33.29
C PHE A 266 26.98 42.04 33.90
N ALA A 267 27.82 42.97 33.44
CA ALA A 267 29.18 43.09 33.93
C ALA A 267 29.19 43.53 35.42
N ALA A 268 28.38 44.51 35.80
CA ALA A 268 28.26 44.98 37.19
C ALA A 268 27.77 43.86 38.12
N PHE A 269 26.90 42.97 37.66
CA PHE A 269 26.38 41.83 38.46
C PHE A 269 27.32 40.63 38.44
N LYS A 270 27.64 40.06 37.24
CA LYS A 270 28.28 38.74 37.10
C LYS A 270 29.80 38.79 37.12
N LEU A 271 30.42 39.88 36.59
CA LEU A 271 31.86 39.99 36.50
C LEU A 271 32.46 40.68 37.73
N TYR A 272 31.78 41.72 38.23
CA TYR A 272 32.34 42.58 39.28
C TYR A 272 31.59 42.55 40.61
N GLY A 273 30.42 41.88 40.70
CA GLY A 273 29.65 41.72 41.94
C GLY A 273 29.20 43.04 42.61
N LEU A 274 29.10 44.14 41.82
CA LEU A 274 28.80 45.50 42.33
C LEU A 274 27.35 45.70 42.71
N ILE A 275 26.44 44.93 42.12
CA ILE A 275 24.98 45.02 42.35
C ILE A 275 24.38 43.67 42.69
N PRO A 276 23.43 43.60 43.61
CA PRO A 276 22.76 42.34 43.94
C PRO A 276 21.87 41.84 42.80
N ALA A 277 21.65 40.51 42.76
CA ALA A 277 20.92 39.87 41.70
C ALA A 277 19.52 40.50 41.45
N GLY A 278 18.80 40.86 42.51
CA GLY A 278 17.48 41.50 42.39
C GLY A 278 17.50 42.85 41.69
N ALA A 279 18.55 43.70 42.00
CA ALA A 279 18.74 45.01 41.36
C ALA A 279 19.12 44.85 39.87
N ALA A 280 20.04 43.91 39.54
CA ALA A 280 20.44 43.60 38.18
C ALA A 280 19.24 43.13 37.33
N PHE A 281 18.41 42.26 37.93
CA PHE A 281 17.21 41.77 37.30
C PHE A 281 16.16 42.91 37.09
N GLY A 282 15.89 43.73 38.11
CA GLY A 282 14.97 44.87 37.99
C GLY A 282 15.42 45.87 36.93
N LEU A 283 16.74 46.21 36.89
CA LEU A 283 17.25 47.07 35.84
C LEU A 283 17.13 46.49 34.45
N SER A 284 17.37 45.20 34.28
CA SER A 284 17.20 44.51 33.01
C SER A 284 15.72 44.51 32.53
N VAL A 285 14.77 44.32 33.45
CA VAL A 285 13.33 44.43 33.17
C VAL A 285 12.97 45.86 32.69
N VAL A 286 13.47 46.89 33.34
CA VAL A 286 13.23 48.29 32.97
C VAL A 286 13.78 48.59 31.56
N LEU A 287 15.01 48.13 31.28
CA LEU A 287 15.62 48.33 29.96
C LEU A 287 14.89 47.57 28.84
N VAL A 288 14.45 46.37 29.06
CA VAL A 288 13.71 45.55 28.12
C VAL A 288 12.31 46.14 27.90
N ALA A 289 11.64 46.60 28.98
CA ALA A 289 10.34 47.27 28.87
C ALA A 289 10.49 48.62 28.11
N GLY A 290 11.54 49.38 28.39
CA GLY A 290 11.85 50.60 27.66
C GLY A 290 12.10 50.36 26.18
N LEU A 291 12.81 49.28 25.83
CA LEU A 291 13.02 48.90 24.45
C LEU A 291 11.72 48.49 23.75
N GLY A 292 10.80 47.80 24.47
CA GLY A 292 9.48 47.44 24.00
C GLY A 292 8.63 48.68 23.70
N VAL A 293 8.63 49.68 24.60
CA VAL A 293 7.89 50.95 24.40
C VAL A 293 8.46 51.70 23.20
N LEU A 294 9.79 51.81 23.07
CA LEU A 294 10.45 52.46 21.94
C LEU A 294 10.11 51.76 20.61
N ALA A 295 10.04 50.44 20.61
CA ALA A 295 9.65 49.63 19.42
C ALA A 295 8.22 49.91 18.97
N VAL A 296 7.28 50.05 19.92
CA VAL A 296 5.87 50.37 19.60
C VAL A 296 5.71 51.82 19.12
N LEU A 297 6.40 52.76 19.78
CA LEU A 297 6.34 54.20 19.44
C LEU A 297 6.93 54.47 18.04
N GLN A 298 7.95 53.72 17.60
CA GLN A 298 8.62 53.87 16.32
C GLN A 298 8.17 52.88 15.25
N ASP A 299 7.15 52.07 15.53
CA ASP A 299 6.65 50.99 14.66
C ASP A 299 7.74 50.08 14.10
N SER A 300 8.77 49.79 14.92
CA SER A 300 9.95 49.05 14.50
C SER A 300 9.88 47.58 14.93
N ARG A 301 9.65 46.67 13.99
CA ARG A 301 9.67 45.22 14.22
C ARG A 301 11.03 44.74 14.71
N THR A 302 12.11 45.28 14.17
CA THR A 302 13.49 44.90 14.51
C THR A 302 13.78 45.19 15.97
N LEU A 303 13.37 46.38 16.45
CA LEU A 303 13.60 46.78 17.84
C LEU A 303 12.78 45.90 18.82
N ALA A 304 11.53 45.58 18.45
CA ALA A 304 10.68 44.69 19.24
C ALA A 304 11.29 43.27 19.36
N VAL A 305 11.79 42.70 18.22
CA VAL A 305 12.43 41.36 18.22
C VAL A 305 13.69 41.37 19.10
N LEU A 306 14.53 42.39 19.00
CA LEU A 306 15.73 42.52 19.84
C LEU A 306 15.37 42.64 21.32
N GLY A 307 14.35 43.43 21.66
CA GLY A 307 13.88 43.60 23.03
C GLY A 307 13.37 42.33 23.68
N ILE A 308 12.53 41.60 22.94
CA ILE A 308 11.96 40.33 23.41
C ILE A 308 13.04 39.25 23.50
N LEU A 309 13.98 39.19 22.53
CA LEU A 309 15.11 38.27 22.56
C LEU A 309 16.03 38.53 23.77
N ALA A 310 16.40 39.80 23.99
CA ALA A 310 17.15 40.20 25.15
C ALA A 310 16.44 39.88 26.46
N GLY A 311 15.12 40.10 26.51
CA GLY A 311 14.27 39.78 27.64
C GLY A 311 14.26 38.29 27.98
N PHE A 312 14.09 37.41 26.98
CA PHE A 312 14.08 35.95 27.22
C PHE A 312 15.49 35.40 27.61
N LEU A 313 16.56 36.01 27.11
CA LEU A 313 17.93 35.59 27.41
C LEU A 313 18.42 36.16 28.76
N ALA A 314 17.84 37.25 29.26
CA ALA A 314 18.31 37.92 30.51
C ALA A 314 18.36 36.96 31.73
N PRO A 315 17.34 36.13 32.05
CA PRO A 315 17.43 35.19 33.17
C PRO A 315 18.49 34.13 33.00
N ILE A 316 18.76 33.69 31.75
CA ILE A 316 19.78 32.67 31.45
C ILE A 316 21.17 33.25 31.76
N TRP A 317 21.44 34.50 31.37
CA TRP A 317 22.70 35.16 31.58
C TRP A 317 22.92 35.61 33.03
N LEU A 318 21.83 35.99 33.72
CA LEU A 318 21.86 36.43 35.11
C LEU A 318 21.59 35.30 36.12
N SER A 319 21.46 34.04 35.65
CA SER A 319 21.22 32.92 36.55
C SER A 319 22.34 32.67 37.55
N THR A 320 21.95 32.45 38.81
CA THR A 320 22.81 31.98 39.89
C THR A 320 22.36 30.58 40.35
N VAL A 321 23.26 29.77 40.85
CA VAL A 321 22.97 28.46 41.42
C VAL A 321 22.02 28.67 42.63
N GLY A 322 20.77 28.12 42.53
CA GLY A 322 19.76 28.22 43.60
C GLY A 322 18.57 29.18 43.30
N GLY A 323 18.40 29.67 42.06
CA GLY A 323 17.31 30.58 41.71
C GLY A 323 15.92 29.93 41.80
N SER A 324 14.86 30.69 42.28
CA SER A 324 13.48 30.22 42.37
C SER A 324 12.84 30.09 40.98
N HIS A 325 12.28 28.89 40.66
CA HIS A 325 11.53 28.67 39.45
C HIS A 325 10.24 29.53 39.36
N VAL A 326 9.66 29.87 40.51
CA VAL A 326 8.49 30.74 40.59
C VAL A 326 8.85 32.14 40.08
N ALA A 327 9.99 32.69 40.50
CA ALA A 327 10.48 33.98 40.00
C ALA A 327 10.78 33.95 38.51
N LEU A 328 11.40 32.87 38.00
CA LEU A 328 11.68 32.67 36.58
C LEU A 328 10.38 32.63 35.73
N PHE A 329 9.44 31.82 36.12
CA PHE A 329 8.18 31.72 35.36
C PHE A 329 7.28 32.95 35.50
N SER A 330 7.29 33.63 36.65
CA SER A 330 6.62 34.93 36.84
C SER A 330 7.18 35.99 35.90
N TYR A 331 8.49 36.02 35.76
CA TYR A 331 9.13 36.93 34.79
C TYR A 331 8.74 36.61 33.34
N TYR A 332 8.73 35.35 32.94
CA TYR A 332 8.28 34.96 31.60
C TYR A 332 6.77 35.18 31.40
N ALA A 333 5.97 35.10 32.44
CA ALA A 333 4.56 35.46 32.40
C ALA A 333 4.38 36.96 32.05
N VAL A 334 5.16 37.86 32.68
CA VAL A 334 5.15 39.31 32.40
C VAL A 334 5.61 39.55 30.93
N LEU A 335 6.66 38.85 30.49
CA LEU A 335 7.14 39.00 29.11
C LEU A 335 6.12 38.53 28.07
N ASN A 336 5.47 37.40 28.34
CA ASN A 336 4.38 36.89 27.50
C ASN A 336 3.16 37.82 27.51
N ALA A 337 2.83 38.43 28.66
CA ALA A 337 1.78 39.44 28.74
C ALA A 337 2.13 40.67 27.89
N ALA A 338 3.41 41.11 27.87
CA ALA A 338 3.85 42.19 27.01
C ALA A 338 3.73 41.81 25.50
N ILE A 339 4.11 40.56 25.10
CA ILE A 339 3.90 40.06 23.73
C ILE A 339 2.42 40.06 23.37
N PHE A 340 1.57 39.59 24.30
CA PHE A 340 0.12 39.61 24.13
C PHE A 340 -0.46 41.02 23.94
N ALA A 341 0.02 41.98 24.74
CA ALA A 341 -0.36 43.38 24.60
C ALA A 341 0.12 43.97 23.27
N ILE A 342 1.31 43.68 22.83
CA ILE A 342 1.83 44.08 21.52
C ILE A 342 1.03 43.44 20.38
N ALA A 343 0.70 42.13 20.50
CA ALA A 343 -0.12 41.42 19.52
C ALA A 343 -1.56 42.00 19.42
N TRP A 344 -2.08 42.56 20.53
CA TRP A 344 -3.34 43.31 20.54
C TRP A 344 -3.23 44.61 19.75
N ALA A 345 -2.10 45.34 19.86
CA ALA A 345 -1.86 46.63 19.22
C ALA A 345 -1.32 46.50 17.80
N ARG A 346 -0.47 45.56 17.52
CA ARG A 346 0.28 45.37 16.26
C ARG A 346 0.32 43.87 15.83
N SER A 347 0.18 43.61 14.54
CA SER A 347 0.16 42.24 14.00
C SER A 347 1.56 41.72 13.60
N TRP A 348 2.46 41.59 14.56
CA TRP A 348 3.84 41.15 14.32
C TRP A 348 4.03 39.62 14.63
N ARG A 349 3.78 38.75 13.62
CA ARG A 349 3.82 37.28 13.73
C ARG A 349 5.12 36.72 14.28
N VAL A 350 6.26 37.29 13.88
CA VAL A 350 7.59 36.82 14.30
C VAL A 350 7.76 36.92 15.83
N LEU A 351 7.17 37.91 16.46
CA LEU A 351 7.23 38.13 17.89
C LEU A 351 6.50 37.02 18.66
N ASN A 352 5.34 36.61 18.14
CA ASN A 352 4.55 35.53 18.72
C ASN A 352 5.28 34.19 18.63
N LEU A 353 5.93 33.91 17.48
CA LEU A 353 6.73 32.71 17.30
C LEU A 353 7.96 32.70 18.23
N LEU A 354 8.64 33.84 18.37
CA LEU A 354 9.79 33.99 19.25
C LEU A 354 9.41 33.70 20.71
N GLY A 355 8.31 34.34 21.18
CA GLY A 355 7.78 34.10 22.51
C GLY A 355 7.41 32.63 22.74
N PHE A 356 6.74 32.01 21.73
CA PHE A 356 6.39 30.58 21.78
C PHE A 356 7.62 29.67 21.94
N VAL A 357 8.63 29.86 21.09
CA VAL A 357 9.85 29.03 21.13
C VAL A 357 10.59 29.16 22.45
N PHE A 358 10.76 30.38 22.94
CA PHE A 358 11.47 30.60 24.20
C PHE A 358 10.67 30.13 25.42
N THR A 359 9.38 30.45 25.49
CA THR A 359 8.54 30.05 26.66
C THR A 359 8.49 28.53 26.80
N TRP A 360 8.16 27.82 25.72
CA TRP A 360 8.09 26.37 25.76
C TRP A 360 9.48 25.73 25.81
N GLY A 361 10.46 26.27 25.10
CA GLY A 361 11.84 25.77 25.14
C GLY A 361 12.46 25.83 26.50
N ILE A 362 12.35 26.98 27.19
CA ILE A 362 12.89 27.14 28.56
C ILE A 362 12.09 26.31 29.56
N GLY A 363 10.75 26.25 29.40
CA GLY A 363 9.90 25.37 30.21
C GLY A 363 10.31 23.90 30.11
N ILE A 364 10.59 23.41 28.91
CA ILE A 364 11.07 22.03 28.68
C ILE A 364 12.46 21.82 29.30
N VAL A 365 13.42 22.76 29.03
CA VAL A 365 14.77 22.64 29.54
C VAL A 365 14.78 22.63 31.07
N TRP A 366 14.01 23.54 31.70
CA TRP A 366 13.85 23.55 33.15
C TRP A 366 13.22 22.27 33.68
N GLY A 367 12.16 21.78 33.01
CA GLY A 367 11.48 20.53 33.35
C GLY A 367 12.42 19.33 33.34
N VAL A 368 13.34 19.26 32.36
CA VAL A 368 14.30 18.15 32.26
C VAL A 368 15.42 18.28 33.31
N LEU A 369 15.91 19.51 33.60
CA LEU A 369 17.10 19.72 34.41
C LEU A 369 16.82 19.92 35.89
N ALA A 370 15.66 20.49 36.25
CA ALA A 370 15.43 20.99 37.64
C ALA A 370 14.05 20.63 38.20
N TYR A 371 13.18 19.98 37.47
CA TYR A 371 11.88 19.58 37.99
C TYR A 371 11.98 18.45 39.00
N SER A 372 11.23 18.56 40.10
CA SER A 372 10.96 17.48 41.03
C SER A 372 9.45 17.45 41.38
N PRO A 373 8.87 16.30 41.80
CA PRO A 373 7.44 16.21 42.14
C PRO A 373 6.98 17.21 43.20
N ALA A 374 7.89 17.66 44.12
CA ALA A 374 7.59 18.69 45.09
C ALA A 374 7.24 20.05 44.46
N HIS A 375 7.66 20.32 43.21
CA HIS A 375 7.39 21.57 42.50
C HIS A 375 6.06 21.53 41.70
N GLN A 376 5.33 20.42 41.70
CA GLN A 376 4.10 20.27 40.89
C GLN A 376 3.07 21.37 41.14
N ALA A 377 2.75 21.62 42.45
CA ALA A 377 1.73 22.59 42.82
C ALA A 377 2.10 24.03 42.42
N SER A 378 3.39 24.39 42.44
CA SER A 378 3.87 25.72 42.08
C SER A 378 4.08 25.90 40.58
N THR A 379 4.28 24.82 39.81
CA THR A 379 4.53 24.86 38.36
C THR A 379 3.22 24.80 37.56
N GLN A 380 2.23 24.06 38.06
CA GLN A 380 0.94 23.85 37.36
C GLN A 380 0.23 25.18 36.97
N PRO A 381 0.14 26.22 37.81
CA PRO A 381 -0.50 27.47 37.43
C PRO A 381 0.20 28.18 36.25
N PHE A 382 1.50 28.10 36.15
CA PHE A 382 2.28 28.68 35.03
C PHE A 382 2.04 27.94 33.74
N LEU A 383 1.95 26.59 33.77
CA LEU A 383 1.62 25.81 32.60
C LEU A 383 0.25 26.20 32.04
N VAL A 384 -0.76 26.33 32.90
CA VAL A 384 -2.11 26.76 32.52
C VAL A 384 -2.11 28.18 31.95
N LEU A 385 -1.36 29.11 32.62
CA LEU A 385 -1.24 30.50 32.19
C LEU A 385 -0.60 30.60 30.78
N PHE A 386 0.51 29.94 30.56
CA PHE A 386 1.19 29.96 29.25
C PHE A 386 0.34 29.29 28.18
N PHE A 387 -0.32 28.18 28.51
CA PHE A 387 -1.30 27.57 27.60
C PHE A 387 -2.39 28.58 27.21
N GLY A 388 -2.95 29.32 28.20
CA GLY A 388 -3.97 30.35 27.95
C GLY A 388 -3.49 31.47 27.04
N PHE A 389 -2.26 31.98 27.23
CA PHE A 389 -1.70 33.00 26.34
C PHE A 389 -1.61 32.51 24.90
N TYR A 390 -1.03 31.33 24.67
CA TYR A 390 -0.83 30.81 23.30
C TYR A 390 -2.09 30.22 22.68
N LEU A 391 -3.09 29.86 23.47
CA LEU A 391 -4.42 29.50 22.99
C LEU A 391 -5.18 30.72 22.43
N LEU A 392 -5.08 31.88 23.15
CA LEU A 392 -5.81 33.08 22.77
C LEU A 392 -5.12 33.90 21.67
N LEU A 393 -3.81 33.79 21.53
CA LEU A 393 -3.00 34.58 20.63
C LEU A 393 -3.43 34.45 19.14
N PRO A 394 -3.65 33.23 18.58
CA PRO A 394 -4.17 33.07 17.22
C PRO A 394 -5.57 33.66 17.02
N ILE A 395 -6.43 33.60 18.05
CA ILE A 395 -7.79 34.17 18.00
C ILE A 395 -7.74 35.70 17.95
N LEU A 396 -6.87 36.32 18.78
CA LEU A 396 -6.65 37.74 18.79
C LEU A 396 -6.08 38.25 17.46
N TYR A 397 -5.14 37.51 16.90
CA TYR A 397 -4.52 37.83 15.64
C TYR A 397 -5.53 37.78 14.47
N ALA A 398 -6.42 36.80 14.48
CA ALA A 398 -7.47 36.63 13.48
C ALA A 398 -8.46 37.80 13.42
N ARG A 399 -8.58 38.62 14.50
CA ARG A 399 -9.40 39.84 14.50
C ARG A 399 -8.94 40.86 13.51
N ARG A 400 -7.63 40.95 13.22
CA ARG A 400 -7.04 41.99 12.34
C ARG A 400 -6.69 41.48 10.96
N ARG A 401 -6.41 40.16 10.83
CA ARG A 401 -6.14 39.52 9.54
C ARG A 401 -6.76 38.13 9.54
N PRO A 402 -7.71 37.84 8.64
CA PRO A 402 -8.29 36.50 8.55
C PRO A 402 -7.18 35.46 8.25
N PRO A 403 -7.17 34.32 8.95
CA PRO A 403 -6.14 33.31 8.80
C PRO A 403 -6.21 32.69 7.39
N GLN A 404 -5.08 32.68 6.69
CA GLN A 404 -4.96 31.99 5.41
C GLN A 404 -4.56 30.52 5.64
N ARG A 405 -5.09 29.60 4.84
CA ARG A 405 -4.82 28.14 4.96
C ARG A 405 -3.34 27.73 4.86
N ARG A 406 -2.42 28.65 4.48
CA ARG A 406 -0.98 28.36 4.26
C ARG A 406 -0.05 29.07 5.24
N ASP A 407 -0.55 29.65 6.31
CA ASP A 407 0.27 30.35 7.29
C ASP A 407 0.91 29.34 8.28
N LEU A 408 2.20 29.03 8.05
CA LEU A 408 2.97 28.08 8.86
C LEU A 408 3.12 28.54 10.31
N ILE A 409 3.31 29.85 10.56
CA ILE A 409 3.53 30.38 11.92
C ILE A 409 2.27 30.21 12.76
N ASP A 410 1.10 30.58 12.22
CA ASP A 410 -0.16 30.45 12.93
C ASP A 410 -0.53 28.97 13.14
N GLY A 411 -0.18 28.10 12.19
CA GLY A 411 -0.30 26.64 12.33
C GLY A 411 0.57 26.07 13.45
N CYS A 412 1.83 26.50 13.55
CA CYS A 412 2.73 26.06 14.63
C CYS A 412 2.22 26.47 16.00
N LEU A 413 1.71 27.72 16.14
CA LEU A 413 1.15 28.13 17.42
C LEU A 413 -0.14 27.38 17.76
N LEU A 414 -1.02 27.16 16.78
CA LEU A 414 -2.32 26.56 16.99
C LEU A 414 -2.24 25.10 17.40
N PHE A 415 -1.41 24.31 16.72
CA PHE A 415 -1.25 22.87 16.99
C PHE A 415 -0.09 22.56 17.97
N GLY A 416 0.96 23.36 17.96
CA GLY A 416 2.12 23.19 18.85
C GLY A 416 1.77 23.44 20.33
N THR A 417 0.95 24.45 20.60
CA THR A 417 0.56 24.81 21.98
C THR A 417 -0.08 23.65 22.73
N PRO A 418 -1.18 23.01 22.25
CA PRO A 418 -1.79 21.91 22.98
C PRO A 418 -0.92 20.68 23.07
N LEU A 419 -0.15 20.36 22.03
CA LEU A 419 0.74 19.19 22.04
C LEU A 419 1.84 19.33 23.09
N ILE A 420 2.55 20.49 23.13
CA ILE A 420 3.60 20.71 24.10
C ILE A 420 3.04 20.83 25.52
N ALA A 421 1.95 21.58 25.71
CA ALA A 421 1.32 21.75 27.01
C ALA A 421 0.83 20.41 27.58
N PHE A 422 0.22 19.56 26.74
CA PHE A 422 -0.24 18.24 27.17
C PHE A 422 0.92 17.30 27.49
N SER A 423 2.01 17.34 26.72
CA SER A 423 3.23 16.55 27.00
C SER A 423 3.88 16.97 28.32
N LEU A 424 3.94 18.29 28.60
CA LEU A 424 4.43 18.79 29.88
C LEU A 424 3.49 18.44 31.05
N GLN A 425 2.17 18.47 30.80
CA GLN A 425 1.18 18.02 31.79
C GLN A 425 1.36 16.53 32.12
N ALA A 426 1.63 15.70 31.11
CA ALA A 426 1.92 14.28 31.30
C ALA A 426 3.18 14.06 32.16
N ALA A 427 4.23 14.87 31.92
CA ALA A 427 5.44 14.83 32.74
C ALA A 427 5.18 15.30 34.19
N LEU A 428 4.36 16.34 34.40
CA LEU A 428 3.97 16.83 35.73
C LEU A 428 3.16 15.82 36.52
N LEU A 429 2.37 14.99 35.87
CA LEU A 429 1.51 13.96 36.49
C LEU A 429 2.22 12.59 36.59
N ASP A 430 3.52 12.52 36.29
CA ASP A 430 4.32 11.30 36.31
C ASP A 430 3.67 10.14 35.51
N GLY A 431 3.00 10.48 34.43
CA GLY A 431 2.32 9.52 33.55
C GLY A 431 1.05 8.89 34.12
N ALA A 432 0.51 9.43 35.25
CA ALA A 432 -0.76 8.95 35.83
C ALA A 432 -1.89 9.01 34.77
N ARG A 433 -2.35 7.83 34.30
CA ARG A 433 -3.25 7.71 33.13
C ARG A 433 -4.60 8.36 33.34
N LEU A 434 -5.26 8.10 34.47
CA LEU A 434 -6.61 8.57 34.72
C LEU A 434 -6.71 10.10 34.86
N PRO A 435 -5.87 10.79 35.67
CA PRO A 435 -5.81 12.25 35.67
C PRO A 435 -5.51 12.86 34.31
N LEU A 436 -4.62 12.21 33.56
CA LEU A 436 -4.25 12.66 32.22
C LEU A 436 -5.41 12.51 31.22
N ALA A 437 -6.23 11.45 31.36
CA ALA A 437 -7.45 11.26 30.58
C ALA A 437 -8.45 12.40 30.84
N PHE A 438 -8.64 12.81 32.10
CA PHE A 438 -9.49 13.96 32.44
C PHE A 438 -8.93 15.27 31.91
N CYS A 439 -7.60 15.47 31.90
CA CYS A 439 -6.98 16.63 31.28
C CYS A 439 -7.22 16.65 29.75
N ALA A 440 -7.10 15.51 29.07
CA ALA A 440 -7.40 15.38 27.64
C ALA A 440 -8.88 15.68 27.35
N LEU A 441 -9.80 15.14 28.16
CA LEU A 441 -11.22 15.41 28.03
C LEU A 441 -11.55 16.90 28.29
N GLY A 442 -10.92 17.53 29.30
CA GLY A 442 -11.04 18.95 29.56
C GLY A 442 -10.58 19.80 28.39
N LEU A 443 -9.44 19.46 27.78
CA LEU A 443 -8.96 20.13 26.58
C LEU A 443 -9.93 19.92 25.40
N ALA A 444 -10.47 18.71 25.22
CA ALA A 444 -11.47 18.44 24.20
C ALA A 444 -12.69 19.36 24.35
N VAL A 445 -13.20 19.55 25.58
CA VAL A 445 -14.32 20.45 25.87
C VAL A 445 -13.96 21.90 25.59
N VAL A 446 -12.77 22.37 26.00
CA VAL A 446 -12.30 23.74 25.74
C VAL A 446 -12.22 24.01 24.25
N TYR A 447 -11.61 23.10 23.48
CA TYR A 447 -11.48 23.26 22.03
C TYR A 447 -12.83 23.13 21.31
N ALA A 448 -13.75 22.28 21.77
CA ALA A 448 -15.11 22.18 21.25
C ALA A 448 -15.90 23.48 21.47
N ALA A 449 -15.82 24.04 22.69
CA ALA A 449 -16.46 25.31 23.03
C ALA A 449 -15.92 26.47 22.16
N LEU A 450 -14.61 26.54 21.97
CA LEU A 450 -13.98 27.53 21.09
C LEU A 450 -14.41 27.33 19.63
N ALA A 451 -14.44 26.11 19.13
CA ALA A 451 -14.91 25.82 17.78
C ALA A 451 -16.37 26.26 17.58
N TRP A 452 -17.23 25.97 18.55
CA TRP A 452 -18.62 26.37 18.53
C TRP A 452 -18.80 27.90 18.60
N ALA A 453 -18.04 28.58 19.45
CA ALA A 453 -18.09 30.05 19.57
C ALA A 453 -17.57 30.74 18.29
N LEU A 454 -16.47 30.24 17.71
CA LEU A 454 -15.84 30.81 16.53
C LEU A 454 -16.64 30.58 15.25
N ARG A 455 -17.36 29.41 15.13
CA ARG A 455 -18.16 29.12 13.93
C ARG A 455 -19.29 30.10 13.67
N ARG A 456 -19.75 30.83 14.72
CA ARG A 456 -20.81 31.82 14.67
C ARG A 456 -20.34 33.20 14.15
N ARG A 457 -19.03 33.36 13.93
CA ARG A 457 -18.43 34.65 13.50
C ARG A 457 -17.90 34.51 12.08
N GLU A 458 -18.25 35.44 11.24
CA GLU A 458 -17.72 35.53 9.88
C GLU A 458 -16.20 35.71 9.89
N GLY A 459 -15.49 35.08 8.95
CA GLY A 459 -14.02 35.13 8.85
C GLY A 459 -13.23 34.15 9.74
N TYR A 460 -13.87 33.44 10.71
CA TYR A 460 -13.19 32.50 11.62
C TYR A 460 -13.37 31.02 11.25
N ALA A 461 -13.96 30.72 10.09
CA ALA A 461 -14.30 29.35 9.69
C ALA A 461 -13.11 28.39 9.71
N VAL A 462 -11.93 28.82 9.23
CA VAL A 462 -10.71 28.00 9.21
C VAL A 462 -10.24 27.70 10.63
N LEU A 463 -10.26 28.71 11.50
CA LEU A 463 -9.85 28.58 12.89
C LEU A 463 -10.82 27.68 13.67
N ALA A 464 -12.13 27.83 13.46
CA ALA A 464 -13.16 26.98 14.03
C ALA A 464 -12.98 25.50 13.63
N GLN A 465 -12.68 25.23 12.36
CA GLN A 465 -12.38 23.88 11.87
C GLN A 465 -11.13 23.28 12.54
N ALA A 466 -10.08 24.07 12.73
CA ALA A 466 -8.86 23.61 13.38
C ALA A 466 -9.09 23.30 14.86
N HIS A 467 -9.85 24.15 15.59
CA HIS A 467 -10.24 23.90 16.98
C HIS A 467 -11.16 22.66 17.09
N ALA A 468 -12.08 22.44 16.16
CA ALA A 468 -12.91 21.23 16.12
C ALA A 468 -12.05 19.96 15.92
N LEU A 469 -11.02 20.03 15.05
CA LEU A 469 -10.10 18.93 14.85
C LEU A 469 -9.29 18.60 16.13
N LEU A 470 -8.82 19.64 16.84
CA LEU A 470 -8.14 19.47 18.13
C LEU A 470 -9.07 18.89 19.21
N ALA A 471 -10.35 19.33 19.25
CA ALA A 471 -11.34 18.79 20.15
C ALA A 471 -11.57 17.29 19.94
N ILE A 472 -11.73 16.87 18.67
CA ILE A 472 -11.86 15.45 18.32
C ILE A 472 -10.58 14.71 18.71
N GLY A 473 -9.40 15.23 18.36
CA GLY A 473 -8.12 14.60 18.68
C GLY A 473 -7.91 14.35 20.18
N PHE A 474 -8.24 15.33 21.04
CA PHE A 474 -8.13 15.15 22.49
C PHE A 474 -9.24 14.26 23.07
N ALA A 475 -10.46 14.30 22.52
CA ALA A 475 -11.52 13.35 22.89
C ALA A 475 -11.07 11.91 22.56
N THR A 476 -10.55 11.68 21.37
CA THR A 476 -10.02 10.36 20.97
C THR A 476 -8.82 9.94 21.82
N LEU A 477 -7.92 10.87 22.17
CA LEU A 477 -6.77 10.60 23.03
C LEU A 477 -7.18 10.26 24.48
N SER A 478 -8.29 10.80 24.98
CA SER A 478 -8.77 10.48 26.32
C SER A 478 -9.15 9.00 26.49
N VAL A 479 -9.56 8.33 25.40
CA VAL A 479 -9.99 6.91 25.40
C VAL A 479 -8.87 5.96 25.83
N PRO A 480 -7.66 5.94 25.18
CA PRO A 480 -6.59 5.04 25.58
C PRO A 480 -5.97 5.38 26.93
N LEU A 481 -6.14 6.60 27.41
CA LEU A 481 -5.68 7.02 28.73
C LEU A 481 -6.65 6.56 29.84
N ALA A 482 -7.96 6.57 29.57
CA ALA A 482 -8.99 6.15 30.53
C ALA A 482 -9.24 4.64 30.54
N LEU A 483 -9.10 3.99 29.37
CA LEU A 483 -9.48 2.60 29.16
C LEU A 483 -8.26 1.69 29.02
N SER A 484 -8.48 0.40 29.24
CA SER A 484 -7.48 -0.61 28.92
C SER A 484 -7.20 -0.66 27.42
N ALA A 485 -6.03 -1.18 27.02
CA ALA A 485 -5.67 -1.33 25.61
C ALA A 485 -6.73 -2.13 24.80
N ARG A 486 -7.37 -3.10 25.45
CA ARG A 486 -8.44 -3.92 24.88
C ARG A 486 -9.70 -3.12 24.54
N ALA A 487 -10.20 -2.38 25.54
CA ALA A 487 -11.39 -1.54 25.36
C ALA A 487 -11.11 -0.41 24.34
N THR A 488 -9.91 0.14 24.36
CA THR A 488 -9.44 1.12 23.38
C THR A 488 -9.46 0.58 21.95
N ALA A 489 -8.99 -0.66 21.73
CA ALA A 489 -9.03 -1.29 20.41
C ALA A 489 -10.47 -1.42 19.89
N CYS A 490 -11.41 -1.88 20.73
CA CYS A 490 -12.82 -2.01 20.36
C CYS A 490 -13.45 -0.65 20.00
N VAL A 491 -13.21 0.37 20.83
CA VAL A 491 -13.77 1.72 20.60
C VAL A 491 -13.22 2.32 19.32
N PHE A 492 -11.90 2.26 19.11
CA PHE A 492 -11.26 2.80 17.91
C PHE A 492 -11.68 2.08 16.63
N ALA A 493 -11.87 0.76 16.68
CA ALA A 493 -12.35 0.01 15.52
C ALA A 493 -13.76 0.47 15.10
N LEU A 494 -14.68 0.60 16.06
CA LEU A 494 -16.06 1.02 15.80
C LEU A 494 -16.15 2.49 15.39
N GLU A 495 -15.44 3.37 16.09
CA GLU A 495 -15.38 4.81 15.78
C GLU A 495 -14.76 5.02 14.37
N GLY A 496 -13.71 4.26 14.04
CA GLY A 496 -13.08 4.28 12.73
C GLY A 496 -14.04 3.91 11.60
N ALA A 497 -14.86 2.88 11.79
CA ALA A 497 -15.88 2.48 10.81
C ALA A 497 -17.00 3.53 10.70
N ALA A 498 -17.43 4.10 11.83
CA ALA A 498 -18.45 5.16 11.85
C ALA A 498 -17.98 6.44 11.15
N LEU A 499 -16.72 6.85 11.36
CA LEU A 499 -16.13 8.02 10.69
C LEU A 499 -15.91 7.78 9.19
N ALA A 500 -15.52 6.58 8.79
CA ALA A 500 -15.42 6.21 7.38
C ALA A 500 -16.80 6.33 6.69
N TRP A 501 -17.84 5.76 7.29
CA TRP A 501 -19.21 5.86 6.79
C TRP A 501 -19.73 7.31 6.76
N LEU A 502 -19.52 8.09 7.83
CA LEU A 502 -19.93 9.49 7.89
C LEU A 502 -19.20 10.34 6.85
N GLY A 503 -17.90 10.10 6.67
CA GLY A 503 -17.06 10.75 5.67
C GLY A 503 -17.53 10.48 4.24
N LEU A 504 -17.98 9.26 3.95
CA LEU A 504 -18.60 8.88 2.68
C LEU A 504 -19.93 9.62 2.47
N LYS A 505 -20.83 9.62 3.47
CA LYS A 505 -22.09 10.36 3.42
C LYS A 505 -21.90 11.86 3.18
N GLN A 506 -20.89 12.46 3.81
CA GLN A 506 -20.59 13.88 3.69
C GLN A 506 -19.70 14.24 2.49
N GLN A 507 -19.22 13.25 1.72
CA GLN A 507 -18.26 13.42 0.62
C GLN A 507 -17.00 14.18 1.07
N ARG A 508 -16.53 13.95 2.31
CA ARG A 508 -15.36 14.60 2.91
C ARG A 508 -14.24 13.59 3.13
N LEU A 509 -13.04 13.93 2.65
CA LEU A 509 -11.87 13.05 2.73
C LEU A 509 -11.30 12.95 4.16
N LEU A 510 -11.35 14.05 4.94
CA LEU A 510 -10.77 14.07 6.29
C LEU A 510 -11.37 13.06 7.26
N PRO A 511 -12.70 12.93 7.41
CA PRO A 511 -13.27 11.87 8.24
C PRO A 511 -12.96 10.46 7.74
N GLN A 512 -12.86 10.25 6.41
CA GLN A 512 -12.47 8.96 5.85
C GLN A 512 -11.03 8.58 6.24
N LEU A 513 -10.07 9.52 6.14
CA LEU A 513 -8.69 9.31 6.58
C LEU A 513 -8.58 9.11 8.10
N ALA A 514 -9.37 9.86 8.87
CA ALA A 514 -9.45 9.66 10.31
C ALA A 514 -9.97 8.25 10.66
N GLY A 515 -10.96 7.76 9.91
CA GLY A 515 -11.48 6.41 10.04
C GLY A 515 -10.41 5.33 9.78
N VAL A 516 -9.58 5.51 8.74
CA VAL A 516 -8.41 4.63 8.49
C VAL A 516 -7.44 4.69 9.67
N GLY A 517 -7.08 5.91 10.11
CA GLY A 517 -6.13 6.13 11.22
C GLY A 517 -6.59 5.46 12.51
N LEU A 518 -7.89 5.53 12.85
CA LEU A 518 -8.44 4.89 14.03
C LEU A 518 -8.47 3.36 13.94
N GLN A 519 -8.76 2.78 12.77
CA GLN A 519 -8.67 1.32 12.62
C GLN A 519 -7.22 0.81 12.71
N LEU A 520 -6.25 1.57 12.22
CA LEU A 520 -4.83 1.26 12.42
C LEU A 520 -4.42 1.42 13.90
N ALA A 521 -4.93 2.45 14.58
CA ALA A 521 -4.72 2.65 16.02
C ALA A 521 -5.38 1.54 16.85
N ALA A 522 -6.54 1.02 16.42
CA ALA A 522 -7.18 -0.14 17.03
C ALA A 522 -6.29 -1.40 16.94
N ALA A 523 -5.70 -1.64 15.77
CA ALA A 523 -4.75 -2.74 15.58
C ALA A 523 -3.52 -2.61 16.47
N LEU A 524 -2.95 -1.40 16.56
CA LEU A 524 -1.82 -1.12 17.43
C LEU A 524 -2.17 -1.31 18.91
N ALA A 525 -3.32 -0.80 19.34
CA ALA A 525 -3.80 -0.95 20.72
C ALA A 525 -4.03 -2.44 21.07
N TYR A 526 -4.57 -3.21 20.11
CA TYR A 526 -4.72 -4.66 20.29
C TYR A 526 -3.36 -5.36 20.42
N ALA A 527 -2.40 -5.06 19.53
CA ALA A 527 -1.07 -5.65 19.57
C ALA A 527 -0.33 -5.31 20.89
N LEU A 528 -0.42 -4.06 21.35
CA LEU A 528 0.15 -3.65 22.65
C LEU A 528 -0.54 -4.32 23.85
N GLY A 529 -1.82 -4.67 23.70
CA GLY A 529 -2.59 -5.40 24.70
C GLY A 529 -2.35 -6.91 24.76
N MET A 530 -1.73 -7.51 23.75
CA MET A 530 -1.54 -8.98 23.65
C MET A 530 -0.74 -9.56 24.81
N SER A 531 0.33 -8.88 25.26
CA SER A 531 1.15 -9.32 26.40
C SER A 531 0.39 -9.43 27.71
N THR A 532 -0.78 -8.76 27.83
CA THR A 532 -1.64 -8.78 29.03
C THR A 532 -2.86 -9.68 28.86
N LEU A 533 -2.98 -10.41 27.75
CA LEU A 533 -4.15 -11.21 27.39
C LEU A 533 -4.10 -12.64 27.96
N ALA A 534 -2.94 -13.15 28.37
CA ALA A 534 -2.82 -14.44 28.99
C ALA A 534 -3.43 -14.43 30.40
N SER A 535 -4.71 -14.76 30.49
CA SER A 535 -5.39 -15.05 31.77
C SER A 535 -5.70 -16.54 31.86
N SER A 536 -5.37 -17.16 32.97
CA SER A 536 -5.62 -18.57 33.27
C SER A 536 -7.10 -18.98 33.22
N ASP A 537 -8.01 -17.99 33.26
CA ASP A 537 -9.45 -18.21 33.35
C ASP A 537 -10.23 -17.84 32.07
N ALA A 538 -9.53 -17.73 30.94
CA ALA A 538 -10.15 -17.41 29.67
C ALA A 538 -10.96 -18.61 29.12
N GLN A 539 -12.22 -18.36 28.75
CA GLN A 539 -13.09 -19.34 28.10
C GLN A 539 -13.01 -19.18 26.58
N ALA A 540 -13.10 -20.30 25.85
CA ALA A 540 -13.15 -20.27 24.40
C ALA A 540 -14.32 -19.40 23.90
N LEU A 541 -14.08 -18.58 22.88
CA LEU A 541 -15.03 -17.64 22.25
C LEU A 541 -15.54 -16.52 23.18
N ALA A 542 -15.48 -16.68 24.48
CA ALA A 542 -15.98 -15.71 25.47
C ALA A 542 -14.83 -14.94 26.14
N ASN A 543 -13.71 -14.76 25.46
CA ASN A 543 -12.54 -14.04 25.98
C ASN A 543 -12.38 -12.65 25.33
N PRO A 544 -11.74 -11.71 26.03
CA PRO A 544 -11.56 -10.34 25.52
C PRO A 544 -10.70 -10.23 24.27
N ALA A 545 -9.79 -11.19 24.04
CA ALA A 545 -8.96 -11.22 22.84
C ALA A 545 -9.81 -11.53 21.61
N PHE A 546 -10.62 -12.60 21.70
CA PHE A 546 -11.55 -12.99 20.64
C PHE A 546 -12.52 -11.85 20.30
N MET A 547 -13.15 -11.24 21.31
CA MET A 547 -14.12 -10.17 21.10
C MET A 547 -13.50 -8.92 20.49
N GLY A 548 -12.29 -8.55 20.92
CA GLY A 548 -11.57 -7.40 20.36
C GLY A 548 -11.21 -7.57 18.90
N ALA A 549 -10.67 -8.73 18.53
CA ALA A 549 -10.34 -9.07 17.15
C ALA A 549 -11.59 -9.21 16.27
N LEU A 550 -12.67 -9.82 16.82
CA LEU A 550 -13.96 -9.95 16.15
C LEU A 550 -14.56 -8.57 15.82
N LEU A 551 -14.59 -7.64 16.79
CA LEU A 551 -15.10 -6.29 16.55
C LEU A 551 -14.27 -5.52 15.51
N THR A 552 -12.95 -5.71 15.52
CA THR A 552 -12.06 -5.11 14.51
C THR A 552 -12.32 -5.69 13.12
N ALA A 553 -12.55 -7.00 13.01
CA ALA A 553 -12.93 -7.66 11.76
C ALA A 553 -14.28 -7.13 11.23
N LEU A 554 -15.29 -7.05 12.10
CA LEU A 554 -16.62 -6.55 11.75
C LEU A 554 -16.59 -5.07 11.35
N ALA A 555 -15.79 -4.24 12.03
CA ALA A 555 -15.56 -2.84 11.64
C ALA A 555 -14.93 -2.73 10.25
N GLY A 556 -13.99 -3.61 9.93
CA GLY A 556 -13.39 -3.73 8.58
C GLY A 556 -14.43 -4.10 7.53
N PHE A 557 -15.25 -5.11 7.78
CA PHE A 557 -16.32 -5.53 6.85
C PHE A 557 -17.41 -4.46 6.69
N ALA A 558 -17.79 -3.76 7.76
CA ALA A 558 -18.75 -2.66 7.70
C ALA A 558 -18.21 -1.49 6.85
N SER A 559 -16.93 -1.15 7.04
CA SER A 559 -16.26 -0.13 6.22
C SER A 559 -16.19 -0.57 4.74
N ALA A 560 -15.82 -1.83 4.47
CA ALA A 560 -15.80 -2.38 3.12
C ALA A 560 -17.16 -2.26 2.43
N TRP A 561 -18.20 -2.57 3.16
CA TRP A 561 -19.58 -2.44 2.68
C TRP A 561 -19.94 -0.99 2.35
N ALA A 562 -19.65 -0.05 3.27
CA ALA A 562 -19.93 1.36 3.06
C ALA A 562 -19.20 1.94 1.83
N TYR A 563 -17.92 1.61 1.65
CA TYR A 563 -17.14 2.04 0.47
C TYR A 563 -17.65 1.44 -0.84
N ARG A 564 -18.09 0.19 -0.79
CA ARG A 564 -18.68 -0.48 -1.95
C ARG A 564 -19.97 0.17 -2.40
N ASP A 565 -20.90 0.46 -1.48
CA ASP A 565 -22.18 1.10 -1.77
C ASP A 565 -21.99 2.51 -2.39
N HIS A 566 -20.82 3.15 -2.16
CA HIS A 566 -20.44 4.43 -2.77
C HIS A 566 -19.55 4.27 -4.02
N GLY A 567 -19.43 3.07 -4.60
CA GLY A 567 -18.71 2.82 -5.85
C GLY A 567 -17.19 2.76 -5.75
N GLN A 568 -16.60 2.85 -4.55
CA GLN A 568 -15.14 2.84 -4.34
C GLN A 568 -14.60 1.41 -4.15
N SER A 569 -14.64 0.60 -5.20
CA SER A 569 -14.35 -0.84 -5.16
C SER A 569 -12.94 -1.19 -4.65
N ARG A 570 -11.90 -0.39 -4.97
CA ARG A 570 -10.52 -0.65 -4.53
C ARG A 570 -10.36 -0.47 -3.02
N VAL A 571 -10.94 0.59 -2.46
CA VAL A 571 -10.90 0.86 -1.02
C VAL A 571 -11.76 -0.16 -0.27
N ALA A 572 -12.92 -0.52 -0.83
CA ALA A 572 -13.76 -1.57 -0.30
C ALA A 572 -13.03 -2.92 -0.22
N LEU A 573 -12.25 -3.28 -1.25
CA LEU A 573 -11.44 -4.50 -1.25
C LEU A 573 -10.34 -4.46 -0.16
N ALA A 574 -9.68 -3.31 0.03
CA ALA A 574 -8.66 -3.15 1.08
C ALA A 574 -9.26 -3.35 2.48
N TYR A 575 -10.42 -2.74 2.78
CA TYR A 575 -11.11 -2.93 4.05
C TYR A 575 -11.67 -4.35 4.23
N TYR A 576 -12.10 -4.97 3.15
CA TYR A 576 -12.53 -6.38 3.18
C TYR A 576 -11.36 -7.30 3.53
N ALA A 577 -10.21 -7.13 2.86
CA ALA A 577 -9.01 -7.88 3.17
C ALA A 577 -8.53 -7.64 4.61
N TRP A 578 -8.60 -6.40 5.10
CA TRP A 578 -8.32 -6.04 6.48
C TRP A 578 -9.22 -6.82 7.45
N GLY A 579 -10.54 -6.79 7.22
CA GLY A 579 -11.49 -7.54 8.04
C GLY A 579 -11.26 -9.05 7.99
N LEU A 580 -10.93 -9.60 6.82
CA LEU A 580 -10.65 -11.03 6.64
C LEU A 580 -9.38 -11.47 7.37
N VAL A 581 -8.32 -10.65 7.36
CA VAL A 581 -7.08 -10.92 8.11
C VAL A 581 -7.36 -10.97 9.62
N TRP A 582 -8.15 -10.02 10.15
CA TRP A 582 -8.55 -10.02 11.56
C TRP A 582 -9.44 -11.22 11.91
N TRP A 583 -10.37 -11.59 11.04
CA TRP A 583 -11.22 -12.76 11.20
C TRP A 583 -10.41 -14.07 11.22
N ALA A 584 -9.56 -14.27 10.20
CA ALA A 584 -8.73 -15.46 10.09
C ALA A 584 -7.69 -15.56 11.22
N GLY A 585 -7.02 -14.45 11.55
CA GLY A 585 -6.06 -14.37 12.66
C GLY A 585 -6.71 -14.65 14.01
N ASN A 586 -7.94 -14.17 14.22
CA ASN A 586 -8.73 -14.44 15.42
C ASN A 586 -9.06 -15.92 15.57
N LEU A 587 -9.56 -16.55 14.50
CA LEU A 587 -9.85 -17.99 14.51
C LEU A 587 -8.58 -18.83 14.73
N PHE A 588 -7.48 -18.45 14.08
CA PHE A 588 -6.19 -19.11 14.26
C PHE A 588 -5.71 -19.05 15.71
N HIS A 589 -5.71 -17.86 16.30
CA HIS A 589 -5.31 -17.66 17.69
C HIS A 589 -6.20 -18.42 18.67
N GLU A 590 -7.51 -18.45 18.44
CA GLU A 590 -8.47 -19.14 19.29
C GLU A 590 -8.28 -20.68 19.23
N ILE A 591 -8.06 -21.21 18.02
CA ILE A 591 -7.78 -22.62 17.83
C ILE A 591 -6.46 -23.00 18.51
N GLU A 592 -5.42 -22.17 18.35
CA GLU A 592 -4.12 -22.43 18.96
C GLU A 592 -4.19 -22.42 20.50
N ALA A 593 -5.01 -21.52 21.08
CA ALA A 593 -5.11 -21.32 22.52
C ALA A 593 -5.98 -22.38 23.24
N PHE A 594 -7.09 -22.81 22.59
CA PHE A 594 -8.14 -23.60 23.27
C PHE A 594 -8.39 -25.00 22.68
N VAL A 595 -7.80 -25.35 21.55
CA VAL A 595 -7.98 -26.66 20.92
C VAL A 595 -6.75 -27.51 21.17
N ASP A 596 -6.98 -28.77 21.52
CA ASP A 596 -5.91 -29.75 21.70
C ASP A 596 -4.98 -29.80 20.48
N PRO A 597 -3.65 -29.91 20.65
CA PRO A 597 -2.67 -29.92 19.57
C PRO A 597 -3.03 -30.87 18.42
N ASP A 598 -3.53 -32.07 18.75
CA ASP A 598 -3.88 -33.10 17.77
C ASP A 598 -5.15 -32.72 16.95
N ALA A 599 -6.03 -31.91 17.50
CA ALA A 599 -7.25 -31.46 16.82
C ALA A 599 -7.09 -30.13 16.07
N ARG A 600 -5.99 -29.39 16.24
CA ARG A 600 -5.81 -28.03 15.69
C ARG A 600 -5.95 -27.95 14.18
N ILE A 601 -5.29 -28.87 13.46
CA ILE A 601 -5.32 -28.87 11.99
C ILE A 601 -6.74 -29.18 11.49
N ALA A 602 -7.43 -30.12 12.12
CA ALA A 602 -8.82 -30.46 11.83
C ALA A 602 -9.77 -29.27 12.11
N ALA A 603 -9.57 -28.57 13.23
CA ALA A 603 -10.32 -27.38 13.57
C ALA A 603 -10.07 -26.22 12.59
N MET A 604 -8.83 -26.04 12.11
CA MET A 604 -8.49 -25.03 11.09
C MET A 604 -9.16 -25.35 9.75
N LEU A 605 -9.21 -26.61 9.33
CA LEU A 605 -9.97 -27.03 8.15
C LEU A 605 -11.47 -26.70 8.31
N GLY A 606 -12.06 -27.01 9.47
CA GLY A 606 -13.45 -26.68 9.79
C GLY A 606 -13.72 -25.16 9.80
N ALA A 607 -12.83 -24.36 10.40
CA ALA A 607 -12.90 -22.91 10.42
C ALA A 607 -12.79 -22.29 9.01
N SER A 608 -11.92 -22.84 8.17
CA SER A 608 -11.81 -22.44 6.76
C SER A 608 -13.08 -22.77 5.99
N ALA A 609 -13.66 -23.97 6.15
CA ALA A 609 -14.91 -24.38 5.53
C ALA A 609 -16.08 -23.47 5.97
N LEU A 610 -16.15 -23.13 7.27
CA LEU A 610 -17.14 -22.22 7.84
C LEU A 610 -17.02 -20.80 7.23
N THR A 611 -15.80 -20.28 7.15
CA THR A 611 -15.50 -18.97 6.54
C THR A 611 -15.93 -18.93 5.07
N GLY A 612 -15.62 -19.97 4.31
CA GLY A 612 -16.05 -20.11 2.92
C GLY A 612 -17.54 -20.16 2.75
N TRP A 613 -18.22 -20.92 3.61
CA TRP A 613 -19.69 -21.00 3.62
C TRP A 613 -20.37 -19.68 3.99
N LEU A 614 -19.90 -18.99 5.03
CA LEU A 614 -20.40 -17.66 5.40
C LEU A 614 -20.23 -16.66 4.26
N ALA A 615 -19.08 -16.65 3.62
CA ALA A 615 -18.82 -15.80 2.46
C ALA A 615 -19.76 -16.13 1.30
N ALA A 616 -20.03 -17.42 1.04
CA ALA A 616 -20.94 -17.87 -0.01
C ALA A 616 -22.41 -17.51 0.28
N GLU A 617 -22.88 -17.60 1.53
CA GLU A 617 -24.24 -17.19 1.90
C GLU A 617 -24.41 -15.66 1.79
N VAL A 618 -23.40 -14.87 2.20
CA VAL A 618 -23.42 -13.43 2.01
C VAL A 618 -23.38 -13.08 0.51
N GLN A 619 -22.58 -13.80 -0.28
CA GLN A 619 -22.52 -13.68 -1.74
C GLN A 619 -23.90 -13.91 -2.39
N ARG A 620 -24.66 -14.89 -1.92
CA ARG A 620 -26.02 -15.18 -2.39
C ARG A 620 -26.98 -14.02 -2.16
N LEU A 621 -26.83 -13.33 -1.01
CA LEU A 621 -27.69 -12.19 -0.64
C LEU A 621 -27.26 -10.89 -1.34
N ARG A 622 -25.95 -10.66 -1.43
CA ARG A 622 -25.36 -9.47 -2.03
C ARG A 622 -24.05 -9.78 -2.78
N PRO A 623 -24.14 -10.03 -4.09
CA PRO A 623 -23.02 -10.48 -4.91
C PRO A 623 -21.81 -9.53 -4.86
N ALA A 624 -20.61 -10.05 -4.53
CA ALA A 624 -19.34 -9.34 -4.57
C ALA A 624 -18.19 -10.31 -4.90
N ARG A 625 -17.31 -9.94 -5.85
CA ARG A 625 -16.16 -10.78 -6.25
C ARG A 625 -15.24 -11.16 -5.10
N ALA A 626 -15.10 -10.29 -4.10
CA ALA A 626 -14.28 -10.60 -2.93
C ALA A 626 -14.83 -11.77 -2.10
N LEU A 627 -16.16 -11.89 -1.99
CA LEU A 627 -16.81 -12.99 -1.26
C LEU A 627 -16.66 -14.33 -2.00
N SER A 628 -16.85 -14.35 -3.32
CA SER A 628 -16.63 -15.56 -4.12
C SER A 628 -15.16 -15.96 -4.14
N ALA A 629 -14.22 -15.01 -4.16
CA ALA A 629 -12.79 -15.28 -4.02
C ALA A 629 -12.45 -15.87 -2.63
N THR A 630 -13.07 -15.38 -1.55
CA THR A 630 -12.90 -15.96 -0.21
C THR A 630 -13.39 -17.41 -0.15
N THR A 631 -14.54 -17.71 -0.76
CA THR A 631 -15.06 -19.08 -0.88
C THR A 631 -14.10 -19.97 -1.67
N LEU A 632 -13.57 -19.48 -2.80
CA LEU A 632 -12.56 -20.20 -3.59
C LEU A 632 -11.31 -20.50 -2.75
N LEU A 633 -10.76 -19.50 -2.05
CA LEU A 633 -9.57 -19.67 -1.21
C LEU A 633 -9.83 -20.64 -0.06
N ALA A 634 -11.00 -20.59 0.57
CA ALA A 634 -11.39 -21.52 1.63
C ALA A 634 -11.50 -22.96 1.12
N LEU A 635 -12.06 -23.19 -0.06
CA LEU A 635 -12.12 -24.52 -0.66
C LEU A 635 -10.72 -25.01 -1.08
N ALA A 636 -9.91 -24.14 -1.68
CA ALA A 636 -8.55 -24.51 -2.11
C ALA A 636 -7.61 -24.79 -0.92
N SER A 637 -7.81 -24.11 0.22
CA SER A 637 -7.00 -24.35 1.44
C SER A 637 -7.15 -25.76 2.02
N ALA A 638 -8.17 -26.52 1.63
CA ALA A 638 -8.34 -27.91 2.03
C ALA A 638 -7.22 -28.81 1.51
N ILE A 639 -6.55 -28.46 0.39
CA ILE A 639 -5.42 -29.23 -0.14
C ILE A 639 -4.23 -29.23 0.84
N PRO A 640 -3.68 -28.05 1.24
CA PRO A 640 -2.62 -28.03 2.24
C PRO A 640 -3.04 -28.63 3.59
N PHE A 641 -4.30 -28.45 4.02
CA PHE A 641 -4.77 -29.12 5.26
C PHE A 641 -4.82 -30.64 5.12
N ALA A 642 -5.17 -31.20 3.95
CA ALA A 642 -5.09 -32.64 3.71
C ALA A 642 -3.66 -33.17 3.87
N LEU A 643 -2.67 -32.45 3.31
CA LEU A 643 -1.26 -32.79 3.42
C LEU A 643 -0.77 -32.69 4.87
N LEU A 644 -1.15 -31.63 5.58
CA LEU A 644 -0.77 -31.42 6.98
C LEU A 644 -1.38 -32.50 7.90
N LEU A 645 -2.66 -32.84 7.74
CA LEU A 645 -3.31 -33.91 8.49
C LEU A 645 -2.63 -35.27 8.24
N ASN A 646 -2.34 -35.54 6.97
CA ASN A 646 -1.63 -36.79 6.63
C ASN A 646 -0.21 -36.82 7.21
N PHE A 647 0.49 -35.67 7.21
CA PHE A 647 1.84 -35.58 7.76
C PHE A 647 1.84 -35.71 9.29
N ALA A 648 0.89 -35.07 9.98
CA ALA A 648 0.82 -35.05 11.44
C ALA A 648 0.30 -36.37 12.03
N HIS A 649 -0.71 -37.00 11.42
CA HIS A 649 -1.42 -38.17 11.99
C HIS A 649 -1.23 -39.44 11.17
N GLY A 650 -0.48 -39.39 10.08
CA GLY A 650 -0.26 -40.54 9.18
C GLY A 650 -1.47 -40.96 8.35
N HIS A 651 -2.66 -40.33 8.54
CA HIS A 651 -3.86 -40.57 7.73
C HIS A 651 -4.84 -39.40 7.83
N PRO A 652 -5.42 -38.92 6.72
CA PRO A 652 -6.25 -37.70 6.71
C PRO A 652 -7.54 -37.75 7.54
N PHE A 653 -8.06 -38.97 7.80
CA PHE A 653 -9.32 -39.20 8.53
C PHE A 653 -9.12 -39.68 9.96
N ASP A 654 -7.88 -39.82 10.43
CA ASP A 654 -7.61 -40.23 11.81
C ASP A 654 -8.06 -39.14 12.80
N ASP A 655 -8.28 -39.54 14.03
CA ASP A 655 -8.67 -38.70 15.15
C ASP A 655 -9.87 -37.77 14.78
N HIS A 656 -9.65 -36.45 14.82
CA HIS A 656 -10.67 -35.48 14.52
C HIS A 656 -10.83 -35.17 13.01
N GLY A 657 -9.96 -35.76 12.15
CA GLY A 657 -9.97 -35.52 10.70
C GLY A 657 -11.28 -35.92 10.02
N ALA A 658 -11.86 -37.08 10.43
CA ALA A 658 -13.11 -37.55 9.84
C ALA A 658 -14.27 -36.53 9.95
N TRP A 659 -14.43 -35.94 11.13
CA TRP A 659 -15.46 -34.90 11.35
C TRP A 659 -15.19 -33.62 10.59
N ALA A 660 -13.93 -33.20 10.53
CA ALA A 660 -13.53 -32.00 9.79
C ALA A 660 -13.80 -32.16 8.29
N TRP A 661 -13.50 -33.32 7.71
CA TRP A 661 -13.79 -33.59 6.29
C TRP A 661 -15.30 -33.73 6.02
N LEU A 662 -16.07 -34.30 6.94
CA LEU A 662 -17.52 -34.32 6.82
C LEU A 662 -18.10 -32.88 6.83
N LEU A 663 -17.65 -32.06 7.75
CA LEU A 663 -18.04 -30.66 7.84
C LEU A 663 -17.64 -29.89 6.57
N PHE A 664 -16.40 -30.07 6.09
CA PHE A 664 -15.93 -29.49 4.84
C PHE A 664 -16.78 -29.93 3.64
N ALA A 665 -17.15 -31.23 3.57
CA ALA A 665 -17.98 -31.73 2.49
C ALA A 665 -19.38 -31.07 2.46
N LEU A 666 -20.02 -30.97 3.63
CA LEU A 666 -21.36 -30.38 3.75
C LEU A 666 -21.35 -28.88 3.46
N LEU A 667 -20.45 -28.13 4.11
CA LEU A 667 -20.36 -26.69 3.96
C LEU A 667 -19.82 -26.28 2.58
N GLY A 668 -18.84 -27.04 2.03
CA GLY A 668 -18.31 -26.79 0.70
C GLY A 668 -19.31 -27.02 -0.40
N LEU A 669 -20.11 -28.11 -0.32
CA LEU A 669 -21.19 -28.36 -1.27
C LEU A 669 -22.25 -27.26 -1.23
N ARG A 670 -22.63 -26.83 -0.01
CA ARG A 670 -23.57 -25.72 0.18
C ARG A 670 -22.99 -24.41 -0.38
N SER A 671 -21.73 -24.16 -0.19
CA SER A 671 -21.01 -22.99 -0.71
C SER A 671 -21.07 -22.94 -2.25
N LEU A 672 -20.80 -24.07 -2.93
CA LEU A 672 -20.91 -24.17 -4.39
C LEU A 672 -22.33 -23.92 -4.90
N GLN A 673 -23.35 -24.35 -4.15
CA GLN A 673 -24.75 -24.09 -4.50
C GLN A 673 -25.10 -22.59 -4.39
N CYS A 674 -24.55 -21.89 -3.39
CA CYS A 674 -24.75 -20.44 -3.20
C CYS A 674 -24.12 -19.63 -4.34
N LEU A 675 -23.00 -20.08 -4.92
CA LEU A 675 -22.26 -19.41 -5.98
C LEU A 675 -22.82 -19.64 -7.39
N ARG A 676 -23.96 -20.30 -7.57
CA ARG A 676 -24.52 -20.65 -8.88
C ARG A 676 -24.75 -19.47 -9.83
N VAL A 677 -24.97 -18.27 -9.30
CA VAL A 677 -25.26 -17.05 -10.06
C VAL A 677 -24.04 -16.12 -10.21
N ASP A 678 -22.85 -16.61 -9.88
CA ASP A 678 -21.66 -15.78 -9.84
C ASP A 678 -20.98 -15.58 -11.20
N ASP A 679 -20.02 -14.66 -11.24
CA ASP A 679 -19.28 -14.07 -12.35
C ASP A 679 -18.05 -14.87 -12.83
N GLY A 680 -18.02 -16.18 -12.62
CA GLY A 680 -16.95 -17.08 -13.03
C GLY A 680 -15.99 -17.49 -11.91
N THR A 681 -15.87 -16.74 -10.80
CA THR A 681 -15.03 -17.15 -9.64
C THR A 681 -15.55 -18.44 -9.02
N GLY A 682 -16.87 -18.65 -9.07
CA GLY A 682 -17.51 -19.87 -8.61
C GLY A 682 -17.15 -21.10 -9.43
N ASP A 683 -16.82 -20.95 -10.73
CA ASP A 683 -16.36 -22.06 -11.57
C ASP A 683 -14.97 -22.53 -11.13
N TRP A 684 -14.08 -21.58 -10.76
CA TRP A 684 -12.80 -21.89 -10.14
C TRP A 684 -12.92 -22.49 -8.73
N ALA A 685 -13.97 -22.12 -7.98
CA ALA A 685 -14.27 -22.74 -6.69
C ALA A 685 -14.67 -24.22 -6.86
N GLN A 686 -15.49 -24.57 -7.87
CA GLN A 686 -15.78 -25.95 -8.22
C GLN A 686 -14.58 -26.70 -8.79
N PHE A 687 -13.71 -26.02 -9.50
CA PHE A 687 -12.43 -26.57 -9.96
C PHE A 687 -11.54 -26.99 -8.76
N ALA A 688 -11.37 -26.09 -7.78
CA ALA A 688 -10.64 -26.42 -6.54
C ALA A 688 -11.29 -27.60 -5.80
N TRP A 689 -12.63 -27.65 -5.72
CA TRP A 689 -13.37 -28.76 -5.12
C TRP A 689 -13.02 -30.11 -5.76
N TRP A 690 -12.94 -30.17 -7.09
CA TRP A 690 -12.58 -31.40 -7.81
C TRP A 690 -11.10 -31.77 -7.71
N LEU A 691 -10.23 -30.86 -7.26
CA LEU A 691 -8.84 -31.19 -6.92
C LEU A 691 -8.68 -31.69 -5.47
N VAL A 692 -9.51 -31.18 -4.54
CA VAL A 692 -9.44 -31.57 -3.13
C VAL A 692 -9.74 -33.07 -2.94
N TRP A 693 -10.83 -33.60 -3.50
CA TRP A 693 -11.25 -34.96 -3.23
C TRP A 693 -10.30 -36.04 -3.74
N PRO A 694 -9.74 -35.95 -4.96
CA PRO A 694 -8.72 -36.89 -5.37
C PRO A 694 -7.45 -36.80 -4.50
N THR A 695 -7.07 -35.60 -4.04
CA THR A 695 -5.93 -35.44 -3.13
C THR A 695 -6.20 -36.20 -1.81
N VAL A 696 -7.33 -35.94 -1.17
CA VAL A 696 -7.71 -36.56 0.10
C VAL A 696 -7.80 -38.08 -0.05
N LEU A 697 -8.48 -38.55 -1.11
CA LEU A 697 -8.62 -40.01 -1.36
C LEU A 697 -7.29 -40.69 -1.69
N ALA A 698 -6.40 -40.00 -2.43
CA ALA A 698 -5.07 -40.52 -2.74
C ALA A 698 -4.23 -40.68 -1.46
N LEU A 699 -4.23 -39.66 -0.60
CA LEU A 699 -3.53 -39.74 0.71
C LEU A 699 -4.16 -40.79 1.60
N CYS A 700 -5.47 -40.90 1.65
CA CYS A 700 -6.19 -41.90 2.44
C CYS A 700 -5.86 -43.33 2.01
N LEU A 701 -5.90 -43.62 0.70
CA LEU A 701 -5.57 -44.95 0.19
C LEU A 701 -4.09 -45.27 0.40
N ALA A 702 -3.18 -44.30 0.18
CA ALA A 702 -1.75 -44.50 0.41
C ALA A 702 -1.45 -44.79 1.89
N SER A 703 -1.95 -43.92 2.79
CA SER A 703 -1.76 -44.10 4.23
C SER A 703 -2.42 -45.37 4.77
N SER A 704 -3.57 -45.79 4.19
CA SER A 704 -4.20 -47.07 4.54
C SER A 704 -3.37 -48.28 4.12
N ALA A 705 -2.60 -48.16 3.03
CA ALA A 705 -1.66 -49.19 2.61
C ALA A 705 -0.43 -49.23 3.55
N ASP A 706 0.09 -48.09 3.96
CA ASP A 706 1.20 -47.99 4.92
C ASP A 706 0.79 -48.51 6.29
N LYS A 707 -0.41 -48.20 6.81
CA LYS A 707 -0.92 -48.75 8.08
C LYS A 707 -1.09 -50.28 8.10
N ARG A 708 -1.29 -50.89 6.92
CA ARG A 708 -1.35 -52.34 6.76
C ARG A 708 0.02 -52.96 6.49
N GLU A 709 1.09 -52.17 6.62
CA GLU A 709 2.48 -52.62 6.40
C GLU A 709 2.71 -53.20 4.99
N LEU A 710 1.92 -52.72 4.01
CA LEU A 710 2.09 -53.12 2.62
C LEU A 710 3.38 -52.48 2.07
N SER A 711 4.07 -53.20 1.19
CA SER A 711 5.32 -52.72 0.61
C SER A 711 5.10 -51.46 -0.27
N GLN A 712 6.20 -50.73 -0.53
CA GLN A 712 6.24 -49.44 -1.19
C GLN A 712 5.43 -49.34 -2.51
N GLY A 713 5.28 -50.42 -3.25
CA GLY A 713 4.52 -50.44 -4.50
C GLY A 713 3.02 -50.16 -4.32
N TRP A 714 2.43 -50.49 -3.17
CA TRP A 714 1.01 -50.30 -2.88
C TRP A 714 0.64 -48.84 -2.62
N PRO A 715 1.29 -48.13 -1.68
CA PRO A 715 0.98 -46.71 -1.46
C PRO A 715 1.27 -45.87 -2.68
N LEU A 716 2.34 -46.13 -3.43
CA LEU A 716 2.63 -45.42 -4.68
C LEU A 716 1.55 -45.64 -5.75
N ALA A 717 1.05 -46.89 -5.90
CA ALA A 717 -0.07 -47.17 -6.80
C ALA A 717 -1.35 -46.47 -6.36
N ALA A 718 -1.63 -46.48 -5.06
CA ALA A 718 -2.81 -45.87 -4.46
C ALA A 718 -2.90 -44.38 -4.71
N LEU A 719 -1.78 -43.65 -4.70
CA LEU A 719 -1.73 -42.19 -4.97
C LEU A 719 -2.29 -41.81 -6.34
N ALA A 720 -2.17 -42.65 -7.37
CA ALA A 720 -2.65 -42.30 -8.71
C ALA A 720 -4.11 -42.67 -8.95
N LEU A 721 -4.67 -43.65 -8.24
CA LEU A 721 -6.01 -44.17 -8.54
C LEU A 721 -7.13 -43.14 -8.54
N PRO A 722 -7.26 -42.21 -7.54
CA PRO A 722 -8.31 -41.21 -7.56
C PRO A 722 -8.16 -40.21 -8.70
N TRP A 723 -6.94 -39.87 -9.08
CA TRP A 723 -6.66 -38.97 -10.21
C TRP A 723 -6.99 -39.64 -11.55
N LEU A 724 -6.71 -40.93 -11.70
CA LEU A 724 -7.14 -41.73 -12.84
C LEU A 724 -8.67 -41.82 -12.94
N ALA A 725 -9.34 -42.03 -11.81
CA ALA A 725 -10.80 -42.03 -11.74
C ALA A 725 -11.37 -40.64 -12.15
N LEU A 726 -10.79 -39.54 -11.68
CA LEU A 726 -11.22 -38.21 -12.08
C LEU A 726 -11.03 -37.97 -13.59
N LEU A 727 -9.88 -38.36 -14.16
CA LEU A 727 -9.63 -38.24 -15.59
C LEU A 727 -10.64 -39.06 -16.40
N ALA A 728 -10.88 -40.31 -16.02
CA ALA A 728 -11.87 -41.20 -16.65
C ALA A 728 -13.30 -40.66 -16.57
N LEU A 729 -13.72 -40.14 -15.41
CA LEU A 729 -15.00 -39.50 -15.19
C LEU A 729 -15.17 -38.25 -16.03
N SER A 730 -14.10 -37.45 -16.17
CA SER A 730 -14.11 -36.22 -16.97
C SER A 730 -14.33 -36.49 -18.47
N MET A 731 -13.92 -37.69 -18.93
CA MET A 731 -14.17 -38.14 -20.32
C MET A 731 -15.56 -38.74 -20.50
N GLY A 732 -15.98 -39.64 -19.60
CA GLY A 732 -17.17 -40.47 -19.79
C GLY A 732 -18.44 -39.95 -19.14
N ARG A 733 -18.35 -39.24 -18.03
CA ARG A 733 -19.46 -38.80 -17.18
C ARG A 733 -19.37 -37.31 -16.82
N TRP A 734 -18.93 -36.47 -17.74
CA TRP A 734 -18.78 -35.02 -17.53
C TRP A 734 -20.04 -34.34 -16.93
N PRO A 735 -21.28 -34.67 -17.25
CA PRO A 735 -22.47 -34.11 -16.61
C PRO A 735 -22.52 -34.25 -15.08
N TRP A 736 -21.86 -35.27 -14.50
CA TRP A 736 -21.76 -35.44 -13.04
C TRP A 736 -20.80 -34.41 -12.42
N LEU A 737 -19.69 -34.13 -13.11
CA LEU A 737 -18.68 -33.19 -12.61
C LEU A 737 -19.10 -31.73 -12.71
N ARG A 738 -19.96 -31.38 -13.65
CA ARG A 738 -20.44 -30.01 -13.83
C ARG A 738 -21.55 -29.60 -12.82
N TRP A 739 -22.14 -30.55 -12.07
CA TRP A 739 -23.05 -30.20 -10.98
C TRP A 739 -22.24 -29.69 -9.76
N PRO A 740 -22.67 -28.58 -9.06
CA PRO A 740 -23.94 -27.86 -9.18
C PRO A 740 -23.94 -26.64 -10.14
N ARG A 741 -22.82 -26.26 -10.75
CA ARG A 741 -22.70 -25.06 -11.60
C ARG A 741 -23.34 -25.20 -12.98
N GLY A 742 -23.48 -26.43 -13.48
CA GLY A 742 -24.06 -26.71 -14.80
C GLY A 742 -23.11 -26.39 -15.96
N GLU A 743 -23.65 -25.93 -17.10
CA GLU A 743 -22.89 -25.69 -18.34
C GLU A 743 -21.76 -24.64 -18.21
N ARG A 744 -21.81 -23.74 -17.23
CA ARG A 744 -20.74 -22.75 -16.99
C ARG A 744 -19.39 -23.42 -16.67
N PHE A 745 -19.42 -24.58 -16.04
CA PHE A 745 -18.21 -25.33 -15.70
C PHE A 745 -17.56 -26.00 -16.91
N ASP A 746 -18.23 -26.05 -18.08
CA ASP A 746 -17.70 -26.68 -19.30
C ASP A 746 -16.42 -25.98 -19.79
N ALA A 747 -16.29 -24.67 -19.56
CA ALA A 747 -15.08 -23.90 -19.90
C ALA A 747 -13.82 -24.36 -19.13
N LEU A 748 -13.98 -25.00 -17.95
CA LEU A 748 -12.88 -25.49 -17.12
C LEU A 748 -12.61 -27.00 -17.30
N ARG A 749 -13.26 -27.66 -18.24
CA ARG A 749 -13.04 -29.08 -18.55
C ARG A 749 -11.61 -29.35 -19.02
N GLU A 750 -11.16 -28.60 -20.01
CA GLU A 750 -9.80 -28.71 -20.55
C GLU A 750 -8.74 -28.37 -19.51
N PRO A 751 -8.81 -27.23 -18.77
CA PRO A 751 -7.90 -26.94 -17.67
C PRO A 751 -7.84 -28.02 -16.60
N LEU A 752 -9.00 -28.61 -16.20
CA LEU A 752 -9.06 -29.67 -15.20
C LEU A 752 -8.31 -30.92 -15.69
N GLN A 753 -8.56 -31.35 -16.91
CA GLN A 753 -7.88 -32.50 -17.53
C GLN A 753 -6.38 -32.26 -17.67
N LEU A 754 -5.95 -31.04 -18.03
CA LEU A 754 -4.53 -30.67 -18.09
C LEU A 754 -3.84 -30.75 -16.75
N VAL A 755 -4.45 -30.26 -15.68
CA VAL A 755 -3.88 -30.34 -14.32
C VAL A 755 -3.78 -31.80 -13.87
N VAL A 756 -4.83 -32.60 -14.08
CA VAL A 756 -4.82 -34.01 -13.76
C VAL A 756 -3.76 -34.76 -14.57
N PHE A 757 -3.61 -34.47 -15.86
CA PHE A 757 -2.54 -35.01 -16.69
C PHE A 757 -1.15 -34.66 -16.16
N ALA A 758 -0.92 -33.39 -15.80
CA ALA A 758 0.35 -32.94 -15.26
C ALA A 758 0.69 -33.65 -13.93
N LEU A 759 -0.28 -33.83 -13.04
CA LEU A 759 -0.11 -34.55 -11.78
C LEU A 759 0.19 -36.05 -12.01
N LEU A 760 -0.54 -36.69 -12.92
CA LEU A 760 -0.29 -38.07 -13.30
C LEU A 760 1.06 -38.23 -13.99
N ALA A 761 1.48 -37.31 -14.82
CA ALA A 761 2.81 -37.31 -15.45
C ALA A 761 3.92 -37.10 -14.41
N ALA A 762 3.76 -36.20 -13.44
CA ALA A 762 4.71 -36.02 -12.33
C ALA A 762 4.81 -37.30 -11.48
N TRP A 763 3.69 -37.91 -11.10
CA TRP A 763 3.63 -39.17 -10.42
C TRP A 763 4.29 -40.29 -11.26
N TRP A 764 4.00 -40.35 -12.56
CA TRP A 764 4.58 -41.31 -13.49
C TRP A 764 6.12 -41.30 -13.43
N TRP A 765 6.71 -40.09 -13.61
CA TRP A 765 8.17 -39.97 -13.61
C TRP A 765 8.79 -40.23 -12.25
N SER A 766 8.17 -39.80 -11.16
CA SER A 766 8.67 -40.06 -9.80
C SER A 766 8.69 -41.55 -9.49
N THR A 767 7.69 -42.30 -9.93
CA THR A 767 7.58 -43.74 -9.69
C THR A 767 8.50 -44.61 -10.53
N GLN A 768 9.12 -44.10 -11.61
CA GLN A 768 10.15 -44.82 -12.36
C GLN A 768 11.39 -45.13 -11.47
N LEU A 769 11.66 -44.27 -10.51
CA LEU A 769 12.80 -44.40 -9.61
C LEU A 769 12.52 -45.31 -8.37
N ALA A 770 11.32 -45.83 -8.23
CA ALA A 770 10.93 -46.68 -7.11
C ALA A 770 11.17 -48.14 -7.42
N ALA A 771 11.59 -48.93 -6.41
CA ALA A 771 11.80 -50.39 -6.53
C ALA A 771 10.52 -51.16 -6.83
N GLY A 772 9.35 -50.63 -6.43
CA GLY A 772 8.04 -51.21 -6.74
C GLY A 772 7.79 -52.58 -6.08
N ALA A 773 8.26 -52.78 -4.85
CA ALA A 773 8.02 -54.03 -4.09
C ALA A 773 6.51 -54.31 -3.95
N ALA A 774 6.11 -55.58 -4.05
CA ALA A 774 4.69 -55.96 -4.12
C ALA A 774 4.18 -56.75 -2.91
N SER A 775 5.05 -57.01 -1.88
CA SER A 775 4.63 -57.78 -0.70
C SER A 775 3.29 -57.28 -0.12
N PRO A 776 2.36 -58.20 0.30
CA PRO A 776 2.48 -59.65 0.44
C PRO A 776 2.39 -60.47 -0.87
N LEU A 777 2.10 -59.88 -2.01
CA LEU A 777 2.09 -60.57 -3.30
C LEU A 777 3.50 -60.81 -3.82
N PRO A 778 3.73 -61.95 -4.56
CA PRO A 778 4.97 -62.12 -5.27
C PRO A 778 5.16 -61.06 -6.34
N TRP A 779 6.37 -60.50 -6.47
CA TRP A 779 6.65 -59.56 -7.53
C TRP A 779 6.70 -60.23 -8.91
N ILE A 780 5.81 -59.88 -9.80
CA ILE A 780 5.73 -60.39 -11.17
C ILE A 780 5.73 -59.13 -12.11
N PRO A 781 6.58 -59.13 -13.16
CA PRO A 781 6.60 -58.01 -14.13
C PRO A 781 5.22 -57.72 -14.70
N LEU A 782 4.83 -56.46 -14.74
CA LEU A 782 3.54 -55.94 -15.23
C LEU A 782 2.30 -56.34 -14.42
N LEU A 783 2.40 -57.32 -13.50
CA LEU A 783 1.26 -57.79 -12.68
C LEU A 783 1.36 -57.36 -11.21
N ASN A 784 2.32 -56.55 -10.84
CA ASN A 784 2.40 -55.96 -9.52
C ASN A 784 1.57 -54.69 -9.39
N PRO A 785 1.20 -54.25 -8.19
CA PRO A 785 0.28 -53.10 -8.00
C PRO A 785 0.72 -51.81 -8.67
N LEU A 786 2.01 -51.47 -8.57
CA LEU A 786 2.56 -50.22 -9.14
C LEU A 786 2.49 -50.21 -10.67
N GLU A 787 2.97 -51.31 -11.29
CA GLU A 787 3.03 -51.41 -12.75
C GLU A 787 1.64 -51.56 -13.39
N LEU A 788 0.70 -52.24 -12.72
CA LEU A 788 -0.69 -52.27 -13.16
C LEU A 788 -1.31 -50.86 -13.22
N VAL A 789 -1.07 -50.03 -12.21
CA VAL A 789 -1.57 -48.66 -12.19
C VAL A 789 -0.81 -47.77 -13.20
N GLN A 790 0.50 -48.02 -13.39
CA GLN A 790 1.27 -47.35 -14.45
C GLN A 790 0.71 -47.71 -15.84
N LEU A 791 0.42 -48.99 -16.08
CA LEU A 791 -0.20 -49.41 -17.35
C LEU A 791 -1.59 -48.84 -17.55
N ALA A 792 -2.43 -48.85 -16.51
CA ALA A 792 -3.75 -48.22 -16.52
C ALA A 792 -3.66 -46.71 -16.82
N THR A 793 -2.67 -46.02 -16.26
CA THR A 793 -2.39 -44.63 -16.50
C THR A 793 -2.06 -44.36 -17.98
N LEU A 794 -1.17 -45.18 -18.57
CA LEU A 794 -0.88 -45.06 -20.00
C LEU A 794 -2.11 -45.28 -20.88
N LEU A 795 -2.95 -46.27 -20.55
CA LEU A 795 -4.16 -46.58 -21.31
C LEU A 795 -5.19 -45.44 -21.20
N VAL A 796 -5.42 -44.91 -20.01
CA VAL A 796 -6.37 -43.81 -19.82
C VAL A 796 -5.86 -42.53 -20.47
N ILE A 797 -4.60 -42.19 -20.36
CA ILE A 797 -3.98 -41.03 -21.04
C ILE A 797 -4.01 -41.26 -22.58
N ALA A 798 -3.68 -42.46 -23.05
CA ALA A 798 -3.82 -42.76 -24.48
C ALA A 798 -5.26 -42.48 -24.97
N ARG A 799 -6.26 -43.10 -24.28
CA ARG A 799 -7.69 -42.86 -24.63
C ARG A 799 -8.04 -41.38 -24.60
N TRP A 800 -7.53 -40.60 -23.63
CA TRP A 800 -7.77 -39.17 -23.55
C TRP A 800 -7.13 -38.41 -24.73
N LEU A 801 -5.88 -38.69 -25.07
CA LEU A 801 -5.17 -38.05 -26.19
C LEU A 801 -5.79 -38.35 -27.58
N TRP A 802 -6.58 -39.42 -27.70
CA TRP A 802 -7.39 -39.72 -28.90
C TRP A 802 -8.83 -39.25 -28.84
N SER A 803 -9.22 -38.59 -27.73
CA SER A 803 -10.57 -38.01 -27.62
C SER A 803 -10.58 -36.53 -28.11
N ASP A 804 -11.78 -36.04 -28.47
CA ASP A 804 -11.99 -34.66 -28.89
C ASP A 804 -11.74 -33.63 -27.78
N ALA A 805 -11.62 -34.09 -26.52
CA ALA A 805 -11.36 -33.26 -25.36
C ALA A 805 -9.86 -32.96 -25.11
N ALA A 806 -8.97 -33.57 -25.92
CA ALA A 806 -7.53 -33.35 -25.74
C ALA A 806 -7.07 -32.01 -26.32
N PRO A 807 -6.22 -31.25 -25.65
CA PRO A 807 -5.65 -30.01 -26.16
C PRO A 807 -4.86 -30.22 -27.43
N ARG A 808 -5.02 -29.36 -28.43
CA ARG A 808 -4.31 -29.46 -29.72
C ARG A 808 -2.79 -29.50 -29.57
N ALA A 809 -2.23 -28.85 -28.55
CA ALA A 809 -0.80 -28.86 -28.27
C ALA A 809 -0.26 -30.25 -27.91
N LEU A 810 -1.07 -31.13 -27.30
CA LEU A 810 -0.69 -32.48 -26.91
C LEU A 810 -1.07 -33.54 -27.97
N VAL A 811 -2.02 -33.22 -28.86
CA VAL A 811 -2.45 -34.14 -29.91
C VAL A 811 -1.32 -34.38 -30.93
N LEU A 812 -0.55 -33.33 -31.29
CA LEU A 812 0.56 -33.45 -32.25
C LEU A 812 1.64 -34.42 -31.75
N PRO A 813 2.21 -34.27 -30.53
CA PRO A 813 3.26 -35.16 -30.03
C PRO A 813 2.72 -36.43 -29.32
N ARG A 814 1.41 -36.75 -29.39
CA ARG A 814 0.78 -37.84 -28.61
C ARG A 814 1.46 -39.20 -28.74
N VAL A 815 1.83 -39.56 -29.97
CA VAL A 815 2.53 -40.84 -30.22
C VAL A 815 3.93 -40.82 -29.59
N THR A 816 4.65 -39.74 -29.73
CA THR A 816 5.98 -39.58 -29.14
C THR A 816 5.91 -39.63 -27.60
N LEU A 817 4.94 -38.89 -27.00
CA LEU A 817 4.74 -38.85 -25.54
C LEU A 817 4.49 -40.27 -24.99
N LEU A 818 3.55 -41.01 -25.62
CA LEU A 818 3.23 -42.36 -25.18
C LEU A 818 4.36 -43.37 -25.47
N SER A 819 5.12 -43.19 -26.56
CA SER A 819 6.28 -44.05 -26.85
C SER A 819 7.39 -43.83 -25.85
N VAL A 820 7.68 -42.57 -25.47
CA VAL A 820 8.70 -42.28 -24.43
C VAL A 820 8.25 -42.83 -23.07
N ALA A 821 6.99 -42.61 -22.69
CA ALA A 821 6.46 -43.14 -21.43
C ALA A 821 6.44 -44.68 -21.44
N GLY A 822 6.02 -45.33 -22.53
CA GLY A 822 6.06 -46.77 -22.66
C GLY A 822 7.49 -47.36 -22.59
N PHE A 823 8.44 -46.68 -23.26
CA PHE A 823 9.85 -47.09 -23.21
C PHE A 823 10.44 -46.94 -21.79
N SER A 824 10.12 -45.82 -21.09
CA SER A 824 10.55 -45.65 -19.70
C SER A 824 9.97 -46.72 -18.78
N LEU A 825 8.69 -47.10 -18.99
CA LEU A 825 8.07 -48.18 -18.21
C LEU A 825 8.80 -49.53 -18.42
N VAL A 826 9.03 -49.90 -19.67
CA VAL A 826 9.73 -51.19 -19.97
C VAL A 826 11.14 -51.17 -19.37
N THR A 827 11.84 -50.04 -19.44
CA THR A 827 13.16 -49.88 -18.82
C THR A 827 13.09 -50.06 -17.31
N ALA A 828 12.13 -49.40 -16.63
CA ALA A 828 11.95 -49.55 -15.19
C ALA A 828 11.55 -50.97 -14.77
N VAL A 829 10.63 -51.60 -15.51
CA VAL A 829 10.23 -53.00 -15.29
C VAL A 829 11.44 -53.94 -15.40
N THR A 830 12.32 -53.70 -16.38
CA THR A 830 13.56 -54.52 -16.54
C THR A 830 14.49 -54.36 -15.34
N LEU A 831 14.74 -53.13 -14.88
CA LEU A 831 15.57 -52.87 -13.73
C LEU A 831 14.96 -53.43 -12.44
N ARG A 832 13.65 -53.35 -12.27
CA ARG A 832 12.93 -53.96 -11.16
C ARG A 832 13.01 -55.49 -11.19
N ALA A 833 12.93 -56.08 -12.36
CA ALA A 833 13.12 -57.55 -12.52
C ALA A 833 14.54 -57.96 -12.10
N VAL A 834 15.57 -57.21 -12.48
CA VAL A 834 16.95 -57.46 -12.01
C VAL A 834 17.07 -57.28 -10.51
N HIS A 835 16.39 -56.26 -9.93
CA HIS A 835 16.38 -56.09 -8.47
C HIS A 835 15.70 -57.25 -7.75
N HIS A 836 14.45 -57.57 -8.11
CA HIS A 836 13.63 -58.53 -7.37
C HIS A 836 14.03 -60.02 -7.63
N TRP A 837 14.45 -60.33 -8.87
CA TRP A 837 14.84 -61.71 -9.24
C TRP A 837 16.35 -61.93 -9.18
N GLY A 838 17.15 -60.88 -9.47
CA GLY A 838 18.60 -60.95 -9.41
C GLY A 838 19.21 -60.64 -8.06
N GLY A 839 18.40 -60.21 -7.08
CA GLY A 839 18.85 -59.97 -5.70
C GLY A 839 19.77 -58.75 -5.55
N ILE A 840 19.91 -57.91 -6.54
CA ILE A 840 20.76 -56.70 -6.51
C ILE A 840 20.00 -55.54 -5.85
N GLY A 841 20.61 -54.84 -4.87
CA GLY A 841 19.99 -53.75 -4.16
C GLY A 841 19.55 -52.62 -5.10
N TRP A 842 18.40 -51.94 -4.80
CA TRP A 842 17.90 -50.81 -5.55
C TRP A 842 18.70 -49.54 -5.23
N ASN A 843 19.84 -49.38 -5.89
CA ASN A 843 20.77 -48.26 -5.74
C ASN A 843 21.54 -48.03 -7.07
N ALA A 844 22.48 -47.09 -7.12
CA ALA A 844 23.27 -46.79 -8.31
C ALA A 844 24.01 -48.01 -8.83
N GLY A 845 24.48 -48.92 -7.93
CA GLY A 845 25.15 -50.18 -8.29
C GLY A 845 24.28 -51.13 -9.10
N LEU A 846 22.92 -51.03 -9.03
CA LEU A 846 22.04 -51.83 -9.89
C LEU A 846 22.24 -51.49 -11.38
N VAL A 847 22.35 -50.23 -11.70
CA VAL A 847 22.55 -49.78 -13.09
C VAL A 847 23.98 -50.10 -13.54
N GLU A 848 24.97 -50.12 -12.63
CA GLU A 848 26.38 -50.42 -12.94
C GLU A 848 26.64 -51.92 -13.02
N SER A 849 25.72 -52.77 -12.54
CA SER A 849 25.89 -54.23 -12.52
C SER A 849 25.88 -54.83 -13.94
N SER A 850 26.70 -55.84 -14.17
CA SER A 850 26.75 -56.55 -15.47
C SER A 850 25.39 -57.19 -15.82
N LEU A 851 24.65 -57.71 -14.82
CA LEU A 851 23.29 -58.24 -15.02
C LEU A 851 22.30 -57.15 -15.41
N GLY A 852 22.36 -55.95 -14.76
CA GLY A 852 21.50 -54.80 -15.09
C GLY A 852 21.77 -54.30 -16.51
N GLN A 853 23.04 -54.12 -16.86
CA GLN A 853 23.42 -53.63 -18.17
C GLN A 853 23.05 -54.62 -19.28
N THR A 854 23.32 -55.93 -19.11
CA THR A 854 22.97 -56.97 -20.07
C THR A 854 21.46 -57.07 -20.27
N SER A 855 20.66 -57.04 -19.18
CA SER A 855 19.21 -57.10 -19.25
C SER A 855 18.63 -55.92 -20.03
N LEU A 856 19.12 -54.69 -19.79
CA LEU A 856 18.72 -53.50 -20.53
C LEU A 856 19.07 -53.63 -22.02
N THR A 857 20.30 -54.06 -22.34
CA THR A 857 20.75 -54.26 -23.73
C THR A 857 19.86 -55.25 -24.45
N MET A 858 19.52 -56.37 -23.82
CA MET A 858 18.67 -57.42 -24.40
C MET A 858 17.24 -56.90 -24.65
N VAL A 859 16.61 -56.26 -23.64
CA VAL A 859 15.26 -55.77 -23.77
C VAL A 859 15.15 -54.61 -24.77
N TRP A 860 16.09 -53.69 -24.74
CA TRP A 860 16.13 -52.55 -25.69
C TRP A 860 16.38 -53.04 -27.12
N SER A 861 17.26 -54.02 -27.29
CA SER A 861 17.52 -54.67 -28.58
C SER A 861 16.25 -55.34 -29.17
N LEU A 862 15.54 -56.08 -28.29
CA LEU A 862 14.33 -56.76 -28.69
C LEU A 862 13.23 -55.72 -29.10
N LEU A 863 13.04 -54.69 -28.28
CA LEU A 863 12.13 -53.61 -28.62
C LEU A 863 12.51 -52.89 -29.94
N GLY A 864 13.80 -52.63 -30.13
CA GLY A 864 14.31 -52.04 -31.36
C GLY A 864 14.02 -52.90 -32.59
N VAL A 865 14.26 -54.21 -32.51
CA VAL A 865 13.96 -55.17 -33.58
C VAL A 865 12.46 -55.23 -33.86
N VAL A 866 11.63 -55.37 -32.80
CA VAL A 866 10.17 -55.41 -32.96
C VAL A 866 9.67 -54.13 -33.63
N GLY A 867 10.12 -52.95 -33.15
CA GLY A 867 9.76 -51.66 -33.74
C GLY A 867 10.20 -51.56 -35.21
N TRP A 868 11.40 -51.96 -35.50
CA TRP A 868 11.96 -51.91 -36.86
C TRP A 868 11.22 -52.86 -37.83
N VAL A 869 11.02 -54.12 -37.46
CA VAL A 869 10.30 -55.13 -38.26
C VAL A 869 8.81 -54.75 -38.41
N ALA A 870 8.14 -54.34 -37.33
CA ALA A 870 6.74 -53.92 -37.36
C ALA A 870 6.56 -52.70 -38.24
N GLY A 871 7.47 -51.72 -38.16
CA GLY A 871 7.48 -50.54 -38.99
C GLY A 871 7.65 -50.85 -40.46
N SER A 872 8.57 -51.74 -40.79
CA SER A 872 8.77 -52.24 -42.14
C SER A 872 7.51 -52.97 -42.71
N ARG A 873 6.96 -53.93 -41.92
CA ARG A 873 5.77 -54.71 -42.35
C ARG A 873 4.50 -53.87 -42.46
N ARG A 874 4.33 -52.86 -41.63
CA ARG A 874 3.16 -51.94 -41.66
C ARG A 874 3.33 -50.72 -42.55
N GLY A 875 4.47 -50.57 -43.21
CA GLY A 875 4.83 -49.39 -44.03
C GLY A 875 4.94 -48.10 -43.21
N GLN A 876 4.98 -48.16 -41.87
CA GLN A 876 5.05 -46.99 -40.99
C GLN A 876 6.50 -46.55 -40.78
N ARG A 877 6.90 -45.58 -41.58
CA ARG A 877 8.30 -45.09 -41.59
C ARG A 877 8.76 -44.52 -40.22
N MET A 878 7.89 -43.86 -39.47
CA MET A 878 8.22 -43.32 -38.15
C MET A 878 8.52 -44.47 -37.13
N LEU A 879 7.75 -45.56 -37.15
CA LEU A 879 7.97 -46.72 -36.27
C LEU A 879 9.24 -47.45 -36.67
N TRP A 880 9.50 -47.62 -37.99
CA TRP A 880 10.73 -48.15 -38.52
C TRP A 880 11.94 -47.33 -38.09
N LEU A 881 11.88 -45.98 -38.22
CA LEU A 881 12.94 -45.05 -37.79
C LEU A 881 13.19 -45.11 -36.29
N ALA A 882 12.12 -45.15 -35.46
CA ALA A 882 12.25 -45.25 -34.02
C ALA A 882 12.96 -46.56 -33.63
N GLY A 883 12.62 -47.71 -34.23
CA GLY A 883 13.31 -48.97 -34.04
C GLY A 883 14.80 -48.89 -34.45
N ALA A 884 15.11 -48.27 -35.59
CA ALA A 884 16.47 -48.10 -36.09
C ALA A 884 17.32 -47.20 -35.15
N VAL A 885 16.72 -46.09 -34.66
CA VAL A 885 17.36 -45.17 -33.71
C VAL A 885 17.63 -45.91 -32.37
N LEU A 886 16.68 -46.69 -31.88
CA LEU A 886 16.84 -47.45 -30.64
C LEU A 886 17.96 -48.48 -30.77
N MET A 887 18.03 -49.18 -31.91
CA MET A 887 19.17 -50.08 -32.19
C MET A 887 20.51 -49.32 -32.26
N GLY A 888 20.54 -48.14 -32.83
CA GLY A 888 21.71 -47.27 -32.81
C GLY A 888 22.12 -46.83 -31.39
N VAL A 889 21.15 -46.51 -30.54
CA VAL A 889 21.40 -46.20 -29.11
C VAL A 889 21.97 -47.41 -28.38
N VAL A 890 21.43 -48.59 -28.63
CA VAL A 890 21.94 -49.85 -28.02
C VAL A 890 23.38 -50.12 -28.50
N LEU A 891 23.69 -49.91 -29.80
CA LEU A 891 25.05 -50.03 -30.29
C LEU A 891 26.01 -49.07 -29.59
N ALA A 892 25.58 -47.78 -29.46
CA ALA A 892 26.39 -46.81 -28.75
C ALA A 892 26.60 -47.20 -27.27
N LYS A 893 25.55 -47.70 -26.61
CA LYS A 893 25.64 -48.22 -25.26
C LYS A 893 26.62 -49.41 -25.16
N LEU A 894 26.50 -50.36 -26.03
CA LEU A 894 27.41 -51.50 -26.08
C LEU A 894 28.89 -51.06 -26.22
N VAL A 895 29.18 -50.14 -27.10
CA VAL A 895 30.54 -49.65 -27.36
C VAL A 895 31.07 -48.76 -26.22
N LEU A 896 30.23 -47.93 -25.60
CA LEU A 896 30.66 -46.90 -24.65
C LEU A 896 30.59 -47.42 -23.20
N VAL A 897 29.54 -48.19 -22.85
CA VAL A 897 29.24 -48.61 -21.48
C VAL A 897 29.57 -50.11 -21.28
N ASP A 898 28.96 -50.99 -22.07
CA ASP A 898 29.06 -52.46 -21.87
C ASP A 898 30.46 -53.01 -22.15
N ARG A 899 31.31 -52.24 -22.88
CA ARG A 899 32.72 -52.58 -23.10
C ARG A 899 33.49 -52.81 -21.79
N GLN A 900 33.11 -52.15 -20.71
CA GLN A 900 33.76 -52.28 -19.41
C GLN A 900 33.47 -53.64 -18.75
N HIS A 901 32.43 -54.37 -19.20
CA HIS A 901 32.00 -55.68 -18.74
C HIS A 901 32.37 -56.84 -19.68
N LEU A 902 33.24 -56.61 -20.66
CA LEU A 902 33.69 -57.63 -21.62
C LEU A 902 34.50 -58.80 -20.97
N GLY A 903 34.88 -58.62 -19.71
CA GLY A 903 35.46 -59.70 -18.91
C GLY A 903 34.47 -60.75 -18.38
N ASP A 904 33.17 -60.43 -18.41
CA ASP A 904 32.09 -61.26 -17.88
C ASP A 904 31.34 -62.00 -18.99
N LEU A 905 30.96 -63.27 -18.73
CA LEU A 905 30.22 -64.12 -19.67
C LEU A 905 28.92 -63.47 -20.15
N LEU A 906 28.25 -62.70 -19.25
CA LEU A 906 27.03 -61.96 -19.54
C LEU A 906 27.29 -60.80 -20.53
N GLY A 907 28.40 -60.07 -20.37
CA GLY A 907 28.80 -59.00 -21.29
C GLY A 907 29.06 -59.54 -22.70
N ILE A 908 29.81 -60.64 -22.83
CA ILE A 908 30.07 -61.31 -24.12
C ILE A 908 28.76 -61.77 -24.74
N GLY A 909 27.86 -62.37 -23.95
CA GLY A 909 26.54 -62.82 -24.41
C GLY A 909 25.69 -61.70 -25.02
N SER A 910 25.76 -60.47 -24.44
CA SER A 910 25.03 -59.32 -24.94
C SER A 910 25.50 -58.84 -26.32
N PHE A 911 26.81 -58.85 -26.62
CA PHE A 911 27.37 -58.53 -27.92
C PHE A 911 26.97 -59.57 -28.97
N ILE A 912 27.01 -60.85 -28.65
CA ILE A 912 26.60 -61.96 -29.55
C ILE A 912 25.10 -61.83 -29.86
N ALA A 913 24.27 -61.65 -28.88
CA ALA A 913 22.81 -61.48 -29.05
C ALA A 913 22.47 -60.28 -29.91
N TYR A 914 23.09 -59.12 -29.66
CA TYR A 914 22.89 -57.92 -30.47
C TYR A 914 23.32 -58.14 -31.94
N GLY A 915 24.47 -58.76 -32.17
CA GLY A 915 24.94 -59.07 -33.53
C GLY A 915 24.00 -60.01 -34.29
N LEU A 916 23.45 -61.03 -33.65
CA LEU A 916 22.44 -61.94 -34.19
C LEU A 916 21.12 -61.18 -34.51
N LEU A 917 20.68 -60.33 -33.60
CA LEU A 917 19.47 -59.54 -33.82
C LEU A 917 19.64 -58.54 -34.98
N CYS A 918 20.78 -57.87 -35.12
CA CYS A 918 21.07 -57.01 -36.27
C CYS A 918 21.08 -57.77 -37.62
N THR A 919 21.63 -58.98 -37.65
CA THR A 919 21.63 -59.82 -38.86
C THR A 919 20.21 -60.25 -39.23
N LEU A 920 19.36 -60.59 -38.24
CA LEU A 920 17.96 -60.93 -38.44
C LEU A 920 17.13 -59.72 -38.99
N VAL A 921 17.37 -58.51 -38.45
CA VAL A 921 16.73 -57.27 -38.94
C VAL A 921 17.13 -56.98 -40.38
N GLY A 922 18.40 -57.08 -40.73
CA GLY A 922 18.88 -56.82 -42.08
C GLY A 922 18.20 -57.71 -43.13
N TYR A 923 17.85 -58.93 -42.74
CA TYR A 923 17.17 -59.88 -43.60
C TYR A 923 15.63 -59.63 -43.69
N PHE A 924 14.95 -59.33 -42.56
CA PHE A 924 13.47 -59.27 -42.49
C PHE A 924 12.87 -57.87 -42.61
N ALA A 925 13.61 -56.78 -42.53
CA ALA A 925 13.07 -55.44 -42.40
C ALA A 925 13.70 -54.37 -43.33
N PRO A 926 13.54 -54.45 -44.68
CA PRO A 926 13.99 -53.40 -45.57
C PRO A 926 13.28 -52.06 -45.28
N ALA A 927 13.92 -50.94 -45.59
CA ALA A 927 13.36 -49.62 -45.35
C ALA A 927 12.07 -49.37 -46.17
N PRO A 928 10.95 -48.91 -45.54
CA PRO A 928 9.74 -48.59 -46.28
C PRO A 928 9.94 -47.40 -47.22
N PRO A 929 9.21 -47.35 -48.38
CA PRO A 929 9.29 -46.26 -49.34
C PRO A 929 9.05 -44.88 -48.71
N ARG A 930 9.63 -43.84 -49.30
CA ARG A 930 9.33 -42.44 -48.91
C ARG A 930 7.95 -42.06 -49.41
N ASP A 931 7.09 -41.44 -48.57
CA ASP A 931 5.71 -41.03 -48.87
C ASP A 931 5.54 -40.10 -50.11
N GLY A 932 6.62 -39.75 -50.83
CA GLY A 932 6.63 -38.98 -52.05
C GLY A 932 6.96 -39.79 -53.33
N ALA A 933 7.35 -41.08 -53.19
CA ALA A 933 7.73 -41.90 -54.36
C ALA A 933 6.55 -42.74 -54.95
N ALA A 934 5.51 -42.98 -54.11
CA ALA A 934 4.32 -43.74 -54.56
C ALA A 934 3.42 -42.92 -55.51
N THR A 935 3.52 -41.57 -55.51
CA THR A 935 2.76 -40.71 -56.45
C THR A 935 3.49 -40.52 -57.80
N GLN A 936 4.76 -40.85 -57.94
CA GLN A 936 5.51 -40.77 -59.18
C GLN A 936 5.52 -42.10 -60.00
N GLU A 937 5.35 -43.25 -59.32
CA GLU A 937 5.26 -44.56 -60.02
C GLU A 937 3.84 -44.86 -60.55
N GLN A 938 2.79 -44.19 -60.05
CA GLN A 938 1.41 -44.27 -60.59
C GLN A 938 1.17 -43.26 -61.73
N ALA A 939 2.12 -42.33 -61.99
CA ALA A 939 2.04 -41.33 -63.03
C ALA A 939 3.00 -41.62 -64.22
N ALA A 940 3.80 -42.68 -64.13
CA ALA A 940 4.60 -43.24 -65.26
C ALA A 940 3.98 -44.57 -65.75
#